data_2ff697802f2a06714c9fa682f697c155
#
_entry.id   2ff697802f2a06714c9fa682f697c155
#
_cell.length_a   1.000
_cell.length_b   1.000
_cell.length_c   1.000
_cell.angle_alpha   90.00
_cell.angle_beta   90.00
_cell.angle_gamma   90.00
#
_symmetry.space_group_name_H-M   'P 1'
#
loop_
_entity.id
_entity.type
_entity.pdbx_description
1 polymer ?
#
loop_
_entity_poly.entity_id
_entity_poly.type
_entity_poly.pdbx_seq_one_letter_code
_entity_poly.pdbx_strand_id
1 'polypeptide(L)'
;MIRSLYADRRVMMMGALSSALVAAVAGLEANSRVTLCIAAAFVVVGVARNLDMLAFERTALADDDVVEAIRWERRATWGAAAIAALYGFWMAYSFLFVNTPFSEMASLSVTVSVLVGVAGRNFAIDRLVTIQVLLMSIPMAVGMLFDGALHTAMLSIVLIAFFVSLRRVSANIRAILIKAVHARVDASRLAAELDTALETMQHGLCMLDENGMVAVTNDWADLLFSRFGGGEWQGRPFVIMVSAAAARGTIPQRPARQLLQLIEKGEGGKVVLRLAGDRHFEVTVSSRQQRTVLLFEDISERVKAEDRINFMAHYDALTGLPNRAYFAEQMQADLERRRRSAKPGAAMLMIIDVDDFKHVNDTMGHLAGDRVLVEIAQRLTSVLGSDTLVARLGGDEYIVYRGGRVTQEDTVTLPRAILEAFKRPFSVMEEVFYVNVSIGVVLSADPADLPDELMTRADLALYKAKANGKQQVQVFHEEMDTDYRYRQRLKTDLKQALAEGGLSLVYQPIVDLATRKVVSCEALARWHHPELGSIPPSLFVPIAEETGMVSEISRWVLASAAAECRNWPDGISVSVNISARDFRNADVAAMVNAALETSGLEPGRLELEVTETALIEEREAATSILSRLAAQGIGIALDDFGTGYSSLSYLHALPFTKLKIDRSFVMDITSNPRSLKLLSNVAQLGKDINLKVTAEGVETEAQLALISKHTRIDQIQGYLFGVPLPRREIAELIARMARTVPLAPATRKRG
;
A
#
# COMPACT_ATOMS: atom_id res chain seq x y z
N MET A 1 18.96 31.28 -30.75
CA MET A 1 19.31 32.47 -29.96
C MET A 1 20.75 32.41 -29.43
N ILE A 2 21.16 31.37 -28.69
CA ILE A 2 22.54 31.27 -28.15
C ILE A 2 23.57 31.13 -29.26
N ARG A 3 23.29 30.39 -30.32
CA ARG A 3 24.18 30.29 -31.49
C ARG A 3 24.49 31.66 -32.11
N SER A 4 23.58 32.62 -32.07
CA SER A 4 23.83 33.98 -32.58
C SER A 4 24.81 34.79 -31.72
N LEU A 5 24.94 34.51 -30.43
CA LEU A 5 25.90 35.16 -29.53
C LEU A 5 27.35 34.73 -29.81
N TYR A 6 27.51 33.54 -30.35
CA TYR A 6 28.82 32.94 -30.69
C TYR A 6 29.10 32.98 -32.19
N ALA A 7 28.21 33.60 -32.99
CA ALA A 7 28.45 33.89 -34.37
C ALA A 7 29.49 35.03 -34.51
N ASP A 8 30.11 35.09 -35.64
CA ASP A 8 31.06 36.17 -36.02
C ASP A 8 32.29 36.33 -35.13
N ARG A 9 32.89 35.21 -34.73
CA ARG A 9 34.14 35.15 -33.97
C ARG A 9 35.25 36.03 -34.51
N ARG A 10 35.40 36.06 -35.87
CA ARG A 10 36.41 36.87 -36.56
C ARG A 10 36.20 38.37 -36.32
N VAL A 11 34.96 38.84 -36.38
CA VAL A 11 34.61 40.26 -36.16
C VAL A 11 34.89 40.65 -34.70
N MET A 12 34.62 39.75 -33.78
CA MET A 12 34.90 39.99 -32.36
C MET A 12 36.41 40.13 -32.11
N MET A 13 37.18 39.27 -32.69
CA MET A 13 38.64 39.30 -32.52
C MET A 13 39.25 40.53 -33.20
N MET A 14 38.80 40.88 -34.41
CA MET A 14 39.20 42.10 -35.10
C MET A 14 38.85 43.35 -34.27
N GLY A 15 37.66 43.39 -33.70
CA GLY A 15 37.23 44.51 -32.80
C GLY A 15 38.11 44.66 -31.57
N ALA A 16 38.48 43.55 -30.92
CA ALA A 16 39.39 43.58 -29.75
C ALA A 16 40.82 44.01 -30.16
N LEU A 17 41.34 43.50 -31.28
CA LEU A 17 42.66 43.84 -31.80
C LEU A 17 42.75 45.32 -32.27
N SER A 18 41.72 45.80 -32.96
CA SER A 18 41.67 47.20 -33.38
C SER A 18 41.54 48.16 -32.18
N SER A 19 40.77 47.78 -31.18
CA SER A 19 40.65 48.59 -29.93
C SER A 19 41.97 48.56 -29.14
N ALA A 20 42.66 47.42 -29.10
CA ALA A 20 43.97 47.30 -28.50
C ALA A 20 45.01 48.16 -29.21
N LEU A 21 44.99 48.18 -30.56
CA LEU A 21 45.89 49.03 -31.36
C LEU A 21 45.65 50.52 -31.09
N VAL A 22 44.40 50.95 -31.10
CA VAL A 22 44.06 52.37 -30.81
C VAL A 22 44.40 52.78 -29.39
N ALA A 23 44.14 51.89 -28.43
CA ALA A 23 44.54 52.10 -27.03
C ALA A 23 46.05 52.15 -26.84
N ALA A 24 46.80 51.31 -27.61
CA ALA A 24 48.28 51.32 -27.56
C ALA A 24 48.83 52.62 -28.13
N VAL A 25 48.33 53.10 -29.25
CA VAL A 25 48.72 54.39 -29.84
C VAL A 25 48.43 55.51 -28.89
N ALA A 26 47.22 55.57 -28.29
CA ALA A 26 46.87 56.56 -27.30
C ALA A 26 47.74 56.49 -26.06
N GLY A 27 48.14 55.29 -25.63
CA GLY A 27 49.05 55.10 -24.50
C GLY A 27 50.48 55.53 -24.77
N LEU A 28 50.96 55.30 -25.99
CA LEU A 28 52.32 55.77 -26.40
C LEU A 28 52.35 57.29 -26.51
N GLU A 29 51.36 57.90 -27.16
CA GLU A 29 51.29 59.37 -27.30
C GLU A 29 51.17 60.09 -25.96
N ALA A 30 50.31 59.56 -25.09
CA ALA A 30 50.12 60.11 -23.75
C ALA A 30 51.20 59.68 -22.73
N ASN A 31 52.17 58.88 -23.10
CA ASN A 31 53.15 58.27 -22.22
C ASN A 31 52.60 57.61 -20.98
N SER A 32 51.39 57.01 -21.13
CA SER A 32 50.60 56.38 -20.03
C SER A 32 50.82 54.89 -19.98
N ARG A 33 51.50 54.38 -18.96
CA ARG A 33 51.71 52.93 -18.70
C ARG A 33 50.37 52.20 -18.50
N VAL A 34 49.42 52.85 -17.85
CA VAL A 34 48.07 52.24 -17.58
C VAL A 34 47.28 52.07 -18.87
N THR A 35 47.32 53.06 -19.82
CA THR A 35 46.66 52.91 -21.11
C THR A 35 47.32 51.80 -21.95
N LEU A 36 48.63 51.59 -21.85
CA LEU A 36 49.31 50.46 -22.47
C LEU A 36 48.93 49.14 -21.81
N CYS A 37 48.72 49.09 -20.49
CA CYS A 37 48.18 47.90 -19.82
C CYS A 37 46.73 47.64 -20.26
N ILE A 38 45.90 48.63 -20.49
CA ILE A 38 44.54 48.51 -21.03
C ILE A 38 44.59 47.93 -22.43
N ALA A 39 45.51 48.41 -23.30
CA ALA A 39 45.71 47.86 -24.61
C ALA A 39 46.07 46.36 -24.57
N ALA A 40 46.99 45.96 -23.68
CA ALA A 40 47.30 44.57 -23.45
C ALA A 40 46.09 43.76 -22.93
N ALA A 41 45.28 44.35 -22.03
CA ALA A 41 44.07 43.74 -21.51
C ALA A 41 43.02 43.47 -22.60
N PHE A 42 42.88 44.37 -23.61
CA PHE A 42 42.01 44.16 -24.76
C PHE A 42 42.43 42.93 -25.56
N VAL A 43 43.76 42.72 -25.75
CA VAL A 43 44.26 41.53 -26.42
C VAL A 43 43.94 40.26 -25.59
N VAL A 44 44.24 40.26 -24.30
CA VAL A 44 44.01 39.13 -23.40
C VAL A 44 42.55 38.75 -23.35
N VAL A 45 41.65 39.72 -23.11
CA VAL A 45 40.22 39.47 -23.00
C VAL A 45 39.66 39.05 -24.37
N GLY A 46 40.15 39.67 -25.48
CA GLY A 46 39.79 39.30 -26.84
C GLY A 46 40.17 37.86 -27.18
N VAL A 47 41.39 37.44 -26.82
CA VAL A 47 41.87 36.07 -27.02
C VAL A 47 41.06 35.09 -26.16
N ALA A 48 40.88 35.41 -24.88
CA ALA A 48 40.06 34.57 -23.97
C ALA A 48 38.65 34.38 -24.53
N ARG A 49 38.02 35.46 -24.99
CA ARG A 49 36.70 35.40 -25.60
C ARG A 49 36.68 34.59 -26.90
N ASN A 50 37.70 34.74 -27.75
CA ASN A 50 37.85 33.97 -28.98
C ASN A 50 38.00 32.46 -28.68
N LEU A 51 38.75 32.09 -27.66
CA LEU A 51 38.87 30.69 -27.20
C LEU A 51 37.55 30.15 -26.65
N ASP A 52 36.79 30.96 -25.89
CA ASP A 52 35.46 30.60 -25.41
C ASP A 52 34.51 30.37 -26.60
N MET A 53 34.53 31.23 -27.61
CA MET A 53 33.72 31.06 -28.81
C MET A 53 34.13 29.81 -29.61
N LEU A 54 35.43 29.50 -29.68
CA LEU A 54 35.94 28.29 -30.31
C LEU A 54 35.50 27.02 -29.57
N ALA A 55 35.46 27.08 -28.21
CA ALA A 55 34.96 26.00 -27.39
C ALA A 55 33.47 25.74 -27.64
N PHE A 56 32.67 26.79 -27.80
CA PHE A 56 31.25 26.68 -28.15
C PHE A 56 31.05 26.06 -29.55
N GLU A 57 31.82 26.49 -30.55
CA GLU A 57 31.76 25.93 -31.93
C GLU A 57 32.02 24.42 -31.96
N ARG A 58 32.82 23.90 -31.02
CA ARG A 58 33.12 22.47 -30.87
C ARG A 58 32.07 21.70 -30.08
N THR A 59 31.15 22.39 -29.42
CA THR A 59 30.10 21.78 -28.60
C THR A 59 28.87 21.56 -29.48
N ALA A 60 28.46 20.29 -29.64
CA ALA A 60 27.23 19.94 -30.33
C ALA A 60 26.03 20.20 -29.36
N LEU A 61 25.55 21.44 -29.32
CA LEU A 61 24.38 21.78 -28.52
C LEU A 61 23.12 21.24 -29.20
N ALA A 62 22.42 20.32 -28.51
CA ALA A 62 21.10 19.87 -28.94
C ALA A 62 20.06 21.00 -28.72
N ASP A 63 19.05 21.06 -29.58
CA ASP A 63 18.10 22.18 -29.60
C ASP A 63 17.19 22.19 -28.34
N ASP A 64 17.10 21.09 -27.63
CA ASP A 64 16.30 20.86 -26.41
C ASP A 64 17.11 20.89 -25.09
N ASP A 65 18.45 20.98 -25.14
CA ASP A 65 19.29 21.05 -23.95
C ASP A 65 19.32 22.46 -23.35
N VAL A 66 18.29 22.75 -22.56
CA VAL A 66 18.11 24.05 -21.89
C VAL A 66 19.19 24.31 -20.84
N VAL A 67 19.69 23.28 -20.15
CA VAL A 67 20.66 23.46 -19.04
C VAL A 67 22.01 23.88 -19.59
N GLU A 68 22.47 23.23 -20.65
CA GLU A 68 23.74 23.56 -21.29
C GLU A 68 23.61 24.90 -22.04
N ALA A 69 22.46 25.18 -22.63
CA ALA A 69 22.15 26.47 -23.23
C ALA A 69 22.30 27.64 -22.23
N ILE A 70 21.72 27.53 -21.03
CA ILE A 70 21.83 28.54 -19.95
C ILE A 70 23.29 28.71 -19.52
N ARG A 71 24.06 27.62 -19.45
CA ARG A 71 25.49 27.68 -19.10
C ARG A 71 26.28 28.50 -20.11
N TRP A 72 26.07 28.27 -21.39
CA TRP A 72 26.73 29.01 -22.46
C TRP A 72 26.25 30.46 -22.53
N GLU A 73 24.98 30.73 -22.28
CA GLU A 73 24.47 32.10 -22.16
C GLU A 73 25.16 32.87 -21.04
N ARG A 74 25.33 32.27 -19.87
CA ARG A 74 26.06 32.88 -18.74
C ARG A 74 27.52 33.16 -19.11
N ARG A 75 28.21 32.22 -19.74
CA ARG A 75 29.60 32.42 -20.20
C ARG A 75 29.71 33.55 -21.21
N ALA A 76 28.80 33.58 -22.19
CA ALA A 76 28.70 34.66 -23.14
C ALA A 76 28.51 36.00 -22.46
N THR A 77 27.62 36.05 -21.44
CA THR A 77 27.31 37.26 -20.69
C THR A 77 28.51 37.75 -19.89
N TRP A 78 29.21 36.89 -19.19
CA TRP A 78 30.43 37.26 -18.46
C TRP A 78 31.54 37.71 -19.37
N GLY A 79 31.80 37.05 -20.47
CA GLY A 79 32.82 37.44 -21.44
C GLY A 79 32.49 38.79 -22.11
N ALA A 80 31.22 39.03 -22.41
CA ALA A 80 30.77 40.28 -22.96
C ALA A 80 30.77 41.41 -21.94
N ALA A 81 30.46 41.13 -20.67
CA ALA A 81 30.56 42.09 -19.54
C ALA A 81 32.01 42.51 -19.28
N ALA A 82 32.96 41.56 -19.30
CA ALA A 82 34.37 41.84 -19.09
C ALA A 82 34.94 42.83 -20.14
N ILE A 83 34.59 42.58 -21.42
CA ILE A 83 35.07 43.46 -22.49
C ILE A 83 34.36 44.82 -22.40
N ALA A 84 33.07 44.89 -22.07
CA ALA A 84 32.34 46.12 -21.86
C ALA A 84 32.91 46.96 -20.71
N ALA A 85 33.24 46.31 -19.57
CA ALA A 85 33.88 46.96 -18.44
C ALA A 85 35.25 47.54 -18.81
N LEU A 86 36.00 46.85 -19.67
CA LEU A 86 37.30 47.32 -20.13
C LEU A 86 37.16 48.57 -21.00
N TYR A 87 36.17 48.63 -21.89
CA TYR A 87 35.88 49.87 -22.64
C TYR A 87 35.47 51.04 -21.74
N GLY A 88 34.55 50.80 -20.80
CA GLY A 88 34.12 51.78 -19.83
C GLY A 88 35.27 52.32 -18.99
N PHE A 89 36.12 51.41 -18.49
CA PHE A 89 37.32 51.78 -17.71
C PHE A 89 38.32 52.54 -18.55
N TRP A 90 38.63 52.11 -19.78
CA TRP A 90 39.53 52.82 -20.68
C TRP A 90 39.08 54.27 -20.93
N MET A 91 37.81 54.44 -21.19
CA MET A 91 37.24 55.75 -21.42
C MET A 91 37.28 56.64 -20.19
N ALA A 92 36.82 56.15 -19.03
CA ALA A 92 36.89 56.89 -17.76
C ALA A 92 38.33 57.27 -17.41
N TYR A 93 39.28 56.35 -17.59
CA TYR A 93 40.70 56.60 -17.33
C TYR A 93 41.27 57.65 -18.29
N SER A 94 40.87 57.62 -19.60
CA SER A 94 41.32 58.63 -20.60
C SER A 94 40.91 60.04 -20.23
N PHE A 95 39.69 60.24 -19.77
CA PHE A 95 39.15 61.58 -19.38
C PHE A 95 39.66 62.03 -18.00
N LEU A 96 39.80 61.13 -17.02
CA LEU A 96 40.11 61.53 -15.65
C LEU A 96 41.61 61.70 -15.39
N PHE A 97 42.45 60.93 -16.12
CA PHE A 97 43.88 60.87 -15.76
C PHE A 97 44.85 61.12 -16.93
N VAL A 98 44.42 60.87 -18.17
CA VAL A 98 45.29 61.07 -19.33
C VAL A 98 45.15 62.45 -19.90
N ASN A 99 43.93 62.93 -20.06
CA ASN A 99 43.57 64.28 -20.48
C ASN A 99 44.31 64.78 -21.76
N THR A 100 44.49 63.89 -22.75
CA THR A 100 45.02 64.24 -24.05
C THR A 100 43.91 64.15 -25.08
N PRO A 101 43.76 65.15 -25.99
CA PRO A 101 42.69 65.20 -26.99
C PRO A 101 42.58 63.93 -27.82
N PHE A 102 43.70 63.32 -28.14
CA PHE A 102 43.72 62.07 -28.93
C PHE A 102 43.19 60.88 -28.12
N SER A 103 43.67 60.73 -26.86
CA SER A 103 43.21 59.63 -25.99
C SER A 103 41.72 59.70 -25.67
N GLU A 104 41.21 60.90 -25.40
CA GLU A 104 39.78 61.17 -25.15
C GLU A 104 38.96 60.84 -26.39
N MET A 105 39.30 61.41 -27.55
CA MET A 105 38.59 61.16 -28.81
C MET A 105 38.66 59.70 -29.25
N ALA A 106 39.81 59.07 -29.11
CA ALA A 106 40.05 57.67 -29.48
C ALA A 106 39.19 56.74 -28.60
N SER A 107 39.25 56.90 -27.26
CA SER A 107 38.49 56.08 -26.33
C SER A 107 36.98 56.29 -26.49
N LEU A 108 36.52 57.55 -26.67
CA LEU A 108 35.13 57.87 -26.94
C LEU A 108 34.62 57.26 -28.23
N SER A 109 35.33 57.51 -29.35
CA SER A 109 34.90 57.07 -30.67
C SER A 109 34.80 55.54 -30.74
N VAL A 110 35.81 54.83 -30.23
CA VAL A 110 35.84 53.38 -30.21
C VAL A 110 34.77 52.80 -29.30
N THR A 111 34.61 53.36 -28.07
CA THR A 111 33.61 52.88 -27.10
C THR A 111 32.21 53.06 -27.61
N VAL A 112 31.88 54.27 -28.18
CA VAL A 112 30.55 54.51 -28.77
C VAL A 112 30.30 53.63 -29.99
N SER A 113 31.28 53.47 -30.88
CA SER A 113 31.15 52.60 -32.06
C SER A 113 30.90 51.16 -31.69
N VAL A 114 31.64 50.66 -30.70
CA VAL A 114 31.49 49.29 -30.22
C VAL A 114 30.12 49.11 -29.51
N LEU A 115 29.69 50.09 -28.73
CA LEU A 115 28.40 50.00 -28.06
C LEU A 115 27.21 49.98 -29.02
N VAL A 116 27.26 50.77 -30.11
CA VAL A 116 26.24 50.74 -31.17
C VAL A 116 26.25 49.37 -31.86
N GLY A 117 27.45 48.85 -32.22
CA GLY A 117 27.58 47.55 -32.83
C GLY A 117 27.10 46.38 -31.93
N VAL A 118 27.38 46.48 -30.64
CA VAL A 118 26.96 45.52 -29.62
C VAL A 118 25.46 45.55 -29.43
N ALA A 119 24.85 46.70 -29.35
CA ALA A 119 23.39 46.84 -29.21
C ALA A 119 22.64 46.30 -30.42
N GLY A 120 23.18 46.52 -31.65
CA GLY A 120 22.64 45.97 -32.88
C GLY A 120 22.80 44.47 -33.05
N ARG A 121 23.83 43.87 -32.46
CA ARG A 121 24.10 42.42 -32.54
C ARG A 121 23.43 41.61 -31.45
N ASN A 122 23.46 42.12 -30.22
CA ASN A 122 23.03 41.37 -29.03
C ASN A 122 21.57 41.64 -28.62
N PHE A 123 20.80 42.34 -29.44
CA PHE A 123 19.42 42.73 -29.14
C PHE A 123 18.52 41.56 -28.71
N ALA A 124 18.86 40.36 -29.07
CA ALA A 124 18.10 39.18 -28.72
C ALA A 124 18.05 38.90 -27.20
N ILE A 125 19.09 39.31 -26.45
CA ILE A 125 19.20 39.09 -25.00
C ILE A 125 19.25 40.41 -24.24
N ASP A 126 18.13 40.85 -23.71
CA ASP A 126 17.97 42.11 -23.02
C ASP A 126 18.93 42.32 -21.85
N ARG A 127 19.15 41.28 -21.05
CA ARG A 127 20.08 41.33 -19.91
C ARG A 127 21.51 41.63 -20.38
N LEU A 128 21.93 40.99 -21.45
CA LEU A 128 23.25 41.14 -22.01
C LEU A 128 23.48 42.58 -22.50
N VAL A 129 22.53 43.10 -23.32
CA VAL A 129 22.59 44.50 -23.81
C VAL A 129 22.56 45.48 -22.64
N THR A 130 21.72 45.24 -21.66
CA THR A 130 21.62 46.12 -20.47
C THR A 130 22.93 46.18 -19.69
N ILE A 131 23.55 45.01 -19.42
CA ILE A 131 24.83 44.91 -18.68
C ILE A 131 25.92 45.66 -19.49
N GLN A 132 26.02 45.41 -20.77
CA GLN A 132 27.03 46.05 -21.62
C GLN A 132 26.85 47.54 -21.69
N VAL A 133 25.61 48.03 -21.90
CA VAL A 133 25.31 49.45 -21.92
C VAL A 133 25.68 50.10 -20.60
N LEU A 134 25.33 49.52 -19.45
CA LEU A 134 25.64 50.08 -18.12
C LEU A 134 27.16 50.09 -17.85
N LEU A 135 27.87 49.01 -18.15
CA LEU A 135 29.31 48.88 -17.90
C LEU A 135 30.15 49.85 -18.79
N MET A 136 29.63 50.19 -19.95
CA MET A 136 30.32 51.16 -20.84
C MET A 136 29.87 52.59 -20.55
N SER A 137 28.56 52.84 -20.38
CA SER A 137 28.02 54.22 -20.26
C SER A 137 28.26 54.87 -18.90
N ILE A 138 28.19 54.11 -17.78
CA ILE A 138 28.40 54.68 -16.43
C ILE A 138 29.82 55.18 -16.25
N PRO A 139 30.89 54.36 -16.48
CA PRO A 139 32.25 54.85 -16.36
C PRO A 139 32.56 56.00 -17.33
N MET A 140 32.00 55.92 -18.55
CA MET A 140 32.08 56.97 -19.54
C MET A 140 31.49 58.30 -19.03
N ALA A 141 30.25 58.25 -18.50
CA ALA A 141 29.59 59.41 -17.95
C ALA A 141 30.37 60.02 -16.77
N VAL A 142 30.86 59.16 -15.88
CA VAL A 142 31.72 59.59 -14.75
C VAL A 142 32.99 60.27 -15.26
N GLY A 143 33.72 59.65 -16.21
CA GLY A 143 34.92 60.22 -16.78
C GLY A 143 34.69 61.60 -17.37
N MET A 144 33.66 61.75 -18.19
CA MET A 144 33.34 63.01 -18.88
C MET A 144 32.75 64.11 -17.94
N LEU A 145 32.03 63.73 -16.89
CA LEU A 145 31.48 64.70 -15.91
C LEU A 145 32.57 65.27 -14.99
N PHE A 146 33.56 64.50 -14.68
CA PHE A 146 34.64 64.89 -13.76
C PHE A 146 35.94 65.35 -14.48
N ASP A 147 35.98 65.40 -15.80
CA ASP A 147 37.03 65.96 -16.61
C ASP A 147 37.31 67.45 -16.38
N GLY A 148 36.31 68.16 -15.81
CA GLY A 148 36.41 69.56 -15.47
C GLY A 148 36.05 70.56 -16.60
N ALA A 149 35.79 70.05 -17.84
CA ALA A 149 35.45 70.85 -18.97
C ALA A 149 33.89 70.90 -19.17
N LEU A 150 33.31 72.07 -19.41
CA LEU A 150 31.87 72.20 -19.57
C LEU A 150 31.34 71.46 -20.79
N HIS A 151 32.11 71.41 -21.88
CA HIS A 151 31.71 70.75 -23.12
C HIS A 151 31.69 69.23 -23.02
N THR A 152 32.58 68.65 -22.25
CA THR A 152 32.59 67.18 -21.97
C THR A 152 31.41 66.81 -21.07
N ALA A 153 31.08 67.61 -20.07
CA ALA A 153 29.90 67.42 -19.23
C ALA A 153 28.59 67.48 -20.04
N MET A 154 28.47 68.51 -20.94
CA MET A 154 27.31 68.59 -21.83
C MET A 154 27.23 67.38 -22.80
N LEU A 155 28.35 66.97 -23.36
CA LEU A 155 28.41 65.79 -24.24
C LEU A 155 28.00 64.50 -23.49
N SER A 156 28.41 64.37 -22.22
CA SER A 156 27.98 63.23 -21.38
C SER A 156 26.46 63.14 -21.25
N ILE A 157 25.76 64.26 -21.03
CA ILE A 157 24.28 64.28 -20.94
C ILE A 157 23.65 63.82 -22.25
N VAL A 158 24.17 64.32 -23.41
CA VAL A 158 23.66 63.91 -24.73
C VAL A 158 23.90 62.42 -24.96
N LEU A 159 25.09 61.91 -24.62
CA LEU A 159 25.43 60.50 -24.78
C LEU A 159 24.62 59.58 -23.87
N ILE A 160 24.32 59.99 -22.63
CA ILE A 160 23.40 59.23 -21.73
C ILE A 160 22.03 59.10 -22.39
N ALA A 161 21.46 60.21 -22.88
CA ALA A 161 20.19 60.22 -23.58
C ALA A 161 20.22 59.33 -24.86
N PHE A 162 21.33 59.38 -25.60
CA PHE A 162 21.57 58.53 -26.76
C PHE A 162 21.58 57.03 -26.39
N PHE A 163 22.26 56.62 -25.33
CA PHE A 163 22.35 55.22 -24.91
C PHE A 163 21.03 54.68 -24.35
N VAL A 164 20.29 55.50 -23.62
CA VAL A 164 18.92 55.14 -23.19
C VAL A 164 18.02 54.93 -24.42
N SER A 165 18.14 55.82 -25.43
CA SER A 165 17.40 55.66 -26.68
C SER A 165 17.85 54.40 -27.47
N LEU A 166 19.13 54.16 -27.57
CA LEU A 166 19.71 52.98 -28.25
C LEU A 166 19.19 51.71 -27.60
N ARG A 167 19.17 51.65 -26.27
CA ARG A 167 18.59 50.49 -25.52
C ARG A 167 17.10 50.32 -25.83
N ARG A 168 16.32 51.42 -25.86
CA ARG A 168 14.89 51.35 -26.20
C ARG A 168 14.67 50.87 -27.64
N VAL A 169 15.47 51.35 -28.60
CA VAL A 169 15.39 50.90 -29.98
C VAL A 169 15.71 49.39 -30.05
N SER A 170 16.79 48.94 -29.41
CA SER A 170 17.14 47.51 -29.36
C SER A 170 16.00 46.66 -28.78
N ALA A 171 15.38 47.12 -27.68
CA ALA A 171 14.25 46.42 -27.06
C ALA A 171 13.00 46.39 -27.98
N ASN A 172 12.72 47.51 -28.68
CA ASN A 172 11.60 47.59 -29.62
C ASN A 172 11.81 46.63 -30.83
N ILE A 173 13.02 46.63 -31.43
CA ILE A 173 13.34 45.74 -32.53
C ILE A 173 13.14 44.27 -32.10
N ARG A 174 13.63 43.92 -30.91
CA ARG A 174 13.42 42.59 -30.35
C ARG A 174 11.93 42.25 -30.20
N ALA A 175 11.12 43.17 -29.63
CA ALA A 175 9.71 42.93 -29.41
C ALA A 175 8.96 42.74 -30.75
N ILE A 176 9.26 43.50 -31.76
CA ILE A 176 8.66 43.38 -33.10
C ILE A 176 9.05 42.02 -33.75
N LEU A 177 10.33 41.68 -33.70
CA LEU A 177 10.80 40.43 -34.30
C LEU A 177 10.25 39.19 -33.58
N ILE A 178 10.22 39.23 -32.24
CA ILE A 178 9.65 38.13 -31.44
C ILE A 178 8.15 38.00 -31.74
N LYS A 179 7.41 39.12 -31.83
CA LYS A 179 5.98 39.09 -32.15
C LYS A 179 5.73 38.54 -33.57
N ALA A 180 6.55 38.93 -34.56
CA ALA A 180 6.43 38.47 -35.92
C ALA A 180 6.75 36.97 -36.03
N VAL A 181 7.79 36.49 -35.33
CA VAL A 181 8.16 35.05 -35.28
C VAL A 181 7.05 34.28 -34.59
N HIS A 182 6.55 34.72 -33.43
CA HIS A 182 5.46 34.07 -32.73
C HIS A 182 4.21 33.97 -33.63
N ALA A 183 3.79 35.06 -34.24
CA ALA A 183 2.61 35.07 -35.13
C ALA A 183 2.75 34.08 -36.28
N ARG A 184 3.95 33.96 -36.89
CA ARG A 184 4.22 32.96 -37.94
C ARG A 184 4.27 31.54 -37.41
N VAL A 185 4.91 31.33 -36.25
CA VAL A 185 4.99 30.03 -35.62
C VAL A 185 3.59 29.59 -35.19
N ASP A 186 2.81 30.49 -34.58
CA ASP A 186 1.44 30.21 -34.11
C ASP A 186 0.52 29.89 -35.32
N ALA A 187 0.63 30.62 -36.44
CA ALA A 187 -0.14 30.33 -37.65
C ALA A 187 0.25 28.98 -38.27
N SER A 188 1.56 28.68 -38.36
CA SER A 188 2.04 27.39 -38.87
C SER A 188 1.71 26.24 -37.88
N ARG A 189 1.79 26.51 -36.61
CA ARG A 189 1.44 25.55 -35.58
C ARG A 189 -0.07 25.24 -35.61
N LEU A 190 -0.90 26.28 -35.72
CA LEU A 190 -2.35 26.11 -35.79
C LEU A 190 -2.77 25.33 -37.04
N ALA A 191 -2.13 25.58 -38.19
CA ALA A 191 -2.37 24.82 -39.41
C ALA A 191 -1.95 23.35 -39.24
N ALA A 192 -0.75 23.10 -38.71
CA ALA A 192 -0.26 21.74 -38.44
C ALA A 192 -1.07 21.03 -37.33
N GLU A 193 -1.52 21.76 -36.31
CA GLU A 193 -2.39 21.22 -35.26
C GLU A 193 -3.77 20.86 -35.84
N LEU A 194 -4.32 21.66 -36.75
CA LEU A 194 -5.56 21.33 -37.44
C LEU A 194 -5.41 20.11 -38.34
N ASP A 195 -4.37 20.01 -39.15
CA ASP A 195 -4.09 18.85 -40.00
C ASP A 195 -3.88 17.61 -39.14
N THR A 196 -3.04 17.72 -38.07
CA THR A 196 -2.79 16.61 -37.15
C THR A 196 -4.09 16.23 -36.40
N ALA A 197 -4.92 17.20 -36.00
CA ALA A 197 -6.19 16.93 -35.36
C ALA A 197 -7.14 16.18 -36.29
N LEU A 198 -7.22 16.56 -37.57
CA LEU A 198 -8.02 15.87 -38.58
C LEU A 198 -7.51 14.46 -38.91
N GLU A 199 -6.19 14.28 -38.97
CA GLU A 199 -5.55 12.98 -39.25
C GLU A 199 -5.56 12.06 -38.03
N THR A 200 -5.40 12.62 -36.78
CA THR A 200 -5.42 11.83 -35.55
C THR A 200 -6.82 11.59 -35.01
N MET A 201 -7.81 12.32 -35.50
CA MET A 201 -9.22 12.05 -35.15
C MET A 201 -9.58 10.65 -35.59
N GLN A 202 -9.79 9.77 -34.62
CA GLN A 202 -10.35 8.44 -34.83
C GLN A 202 -11.85 8.51 -35.16
N HIS A 203 -12.28 9.59 -35.83
CA HIS A 203 -13.65 9.88 -36.19
C HIS A 203 -13.75 10.01 -37.70
N GLY A 204 -14.72 9.33 -38.27
CA GLY A 204 -15.04 9.52 -39.67
C GLY A 204 -15.75 10.85 -39.89
N LEU A 205 -15.16 11.69 -40.69
CA LEU A 205 -15.81 12.93 -41.15
C LEU A 205 -16.37 12.73 -42.55
N CYS A 206 -17.65 13.04 -42.71
CA CYS A 206 -18.30 13.09 -44.00
C CYS A 206 -19.09 14.39 -44.12
N MET A 207 -18.84 15.15 -45.18
CA MET A 207 -19.54 16.39 -45.47
C MET A 207 -20.37 16.21 -46.73
N LEU A 208 -21.64 16.56 -46.65
CA LEU A 208 -22.57 16.57 -47.75
C LEU A 208 -22.75 18.00 -48.30
N ASP A 209 -22.83 18.11 -49.61
CA ASP A 209 -23.16 19.35 -50.31
C ASP A 209 -24.70 19.68 -50.23
N GLU A 210 -25.09 20.76 -50.90
CA GLU A 210 -26.45 21.24 -50.96
C GLU A 210 -27.40 20.24 -51.63
N ASN A 211 -26.91 19.28 -52.38
CA ASN A 211 -27.66 18.23 -53.11
C ASN A 211 -27.63 16.89 -52.35
N GLY A 212 -27.02 16.84 -51.14
CA GLY A 212 -26.87 15.61 -50.40
C GLY A 212 -25.83 14.64 -50.95
N MET A 213 -24.95 15.15 -51.84
CA MET A 213 -23.83 14.38 -52.35
C MET A 213 -22.67 14.42 -51.36
N VAL A 214 -21.92 13.34 -51.23
CA VAL A 214 -20.74 13.26 -50.36
C VAL A 214 -19.61 14.12 -51.01
N ALA A 215 -19.40 15.29 -50.43
CA ALA A 215 -18.41 16.26 -50.94
C ALA A 215 -17.00 15.99 -50.39
N VAL A 216 -16.85 15.67 -49.12
CA VAL A 216 -15.57 15.43 -48.46
C VAL A 216 -15.71 14.28 -47.47
N THR A 217 -14.74 13.38 -47.47
CA THR A 217 -14.55 12.33 -46.48
C THR A 217 -13.09 12.31 -46.04
N ASN A 218 -12.83 11.88 -44.81
CA ASN A 218 -11.48 11.54 -44.38
C ASN A 218 -11.27 10.01 -44.47
N ASP A 219 -10.02 9.59 -44.39
CA ASP A 219 -9.62 8.18 -44.53
C ASP A 219 -10.40 7.24 -43.62
N TRP A 220 -10.74 7.71 -42.40
CA TRP A 220 -11.49 6.93 -41.43
C TRP A 220 -12.96 6.72 -41.84
N ALA A 221 -13.59 7.73 -42.40
CA ALA A 221 -14.93 7.61 -42.97
C ALA A 221 -14.92 6.68 -44.19
N ASP A 222 -13.92 6.76 -45.04
CA ASP A 222 -13.79 5.90 -46.21
C ASP A 222 -13.57 4.42 -45.79
N LEU A 223 -12.77 4.18 -44.74
CA LEU A 223 -12.60 2.84 -44.16
C LEU A 223 -13.93 2.31 -43.59
N LEU A 224 -14.70 3.14 -42.93
CA LEU A 224 -16.02 2.77 -42.38
C LEU A 224 -17.00 2.49 -43.54
N PHE A 225 -17.02 3.34 -44.54
CA PHE A 225 -17.92 3.22 -45.70
C PHE A 225 -17.59 2.00 -46.57
N SER A 226 -16.33 1.61 -46.66
CA SER A 226 -15.95 0.37 -47.34
C SER A 226 -16.60 -0.86 -46.71
N ARG A 227 -16.76 -0.86 -45.36
CA ARG A 227 -17.45 -1.93 -44.61
C ARG A 227 -18.95 -1.94 -44.83
N PHE A 228 -19.59 -0.79 -45.09
CA PHE A 228 -21.01 -0.74 -45.47
C PHE A 228 -21.26 -1.30 -46.86
N GLY A 229 -20.21 -1.48 -47.64
CA GLY A 229 -20.25 -1.99 -49.01
C GLY A 229 -20.61 -0.90 -50.03
N GLY A 230 -20.14 -1.03 -51.25
CA GLY A 230 -20.51 -0.12 -52.33
C GLY A 230 -19.33 0.72 -52.89
N GLY A 231 -18.11 0.47 -52.48
CA GLY A 231 -16.91 1.18 -53.01
C GLY A 231 -16.81 2.61 -52.49
N GLU A 232 -16.18 3.47 -53.27
CA GLU A 232 -15.96 4.88 -52.95
C GLU A 232 -17.26 5.65 -52.85
N TRP A 233 -17.49 6.38 -51.75
CA TRP A 233 -18.72 7.12 -51.48
C TRP A 233 -18.63 8.59 -51.95
N GLN A 234 -17.43 9.13 -52.10
CA GLN A 234 -17.22 10.51 -52.53
C GLN A 234 -17.86 10.77 -53.91
N GLY A 235 -18.57 11.86 -54.07
CA GLY A 235 -19.26 12.22 -55.27
C GLY A 235 -20.59 11.45 -55.47
N ARG A 236 -21.10 10.66 -54.52
CA ARG A 236 -22.34 9.91 -54.61
C ARG A 236 -23.41 10.42 -53.64
N PRO A 237 -24.70 10.21 -53.92
CA PRO A 237 -25.78 10.58 -52.99
C PRO A 237 -25.73 9.73 -51.72
N PHE A 238 -25.53 10.36 -50.56
CA PHE A 238 -25.40 9.68 -49.27
C PHE A 238 -26.65 8.86 -48.91
N VAL A 239 -27.84 9.42 -49.19
CA VAL A 239 -29.15 8.77 -48.91
C VAL A 239 -29.24 7.42 -49.65
N ILE A 240 -28.83 7.35 -50.90
CA ILE A 240 -28.85 6.12 -51.71
C ILE A 240 -27.88 5.09 -51.14
N MET A 241 -26.71 5.51 -50.74
CA MET A 241 -25.67 4.62 -50.22
C MET A 241 -26.08 4.01 -48.88
N VAL A 242 -26.59 4.82 -47.96
CA VAL A 242 -27.09 4.34 -46.61
C VAL A 242 -28.30 3.42 -46.81
N SER A 243 -29.26 3.79 -47.71
CA SER A 243 -30.45 2.96 -47.99
C SER A 243 -30.03 1.60 -48.56
N ALA A 244 -29.07 1.57 -49.46
CA ALA A 244 -28.52 0.33 -50.05
C ALA A 244 -27.81 -0.53 -48.98
N ALA A 245 -27.07 0.10 -48.07
CA ALA A 245 -26.40 -0.58 -46.98
C ALA A 245 -27.44 -1.18 -45.99
N ALA A 246 -28.48 -0.45 -45.68
CA ALA A 246 -29.59 -0.93 -44.86
C ALA A 246 -30.35 -2.09 -45.51
N ALA A 247 -30.58 -2.03 -46.84
CA ALA A 247 -31.23 -3.11 -47.58
C ALA A 247 -30.36 -4.39 -47.60
N ARG A 248 -29.04 -4.27 -47.62
CA ARG A 248 -28.09 -5.41 -47.47
C ARG A 248 -27.97 -5.94 -46.06
N GLY A 249 -28.53 -5.26 -45.04
CA GLY A 249 -28.45 -5.65 -43.65
C GLY A 249 -27.11 -5.29 -42.97
N THR A 250 -26.23 -4.52 -43.66
CA THR A 250 -24.98 -4.06 -43.08
C THR A 250 -25.16 -2.94 -42.05
N ILE A 251 -26.26 -2.19 -42.18
CA ILE A 251 -26.72 -1.19 -41.20
C ILE A 251 -28.13 -1.56 -40.75
N PRO A 252 -28.49 -1.46 -39.45
CA PRO A 252 -29.86 -1.72 -38.98
C PRO A 252 -30.85 -0.72 -39.56
N GLN A 253 -32.03 -1.22 -40.03
CA GLN A 253 -33.01 -0.42 -40.74
C GLN A 253 -33.59 0.77 -39.95
N ARG A 254 -33.84 0.58 -38.63
CA ARG A 254 -34.43 1.66 -37.79
C ARG A 254 -33.44 2.84 -37.62
N PRO A 255 -32.17 2.66 -37.17
CA PRO A 255 -31.20 3.72 -37.10
C PRO A 255 -30.89 4.37 -38.46
N ALA A 256 -30.80 3.57 -39.52
CA ALA A 256 -30.61 4.12 -40.89
C ALA A 256 -31.74 5.08 -41.28
N ARG A 257 -33.00 4.73 -41.07
CA ARG A 257 -34.14 5.63 -41.32
C ARG A 257 -34.08 6.89 -40.47
N GLN A 258 -33.75 6.77 -39.20
CA GLN A 258 -33.62 7.92 -38.29
C GLN A 258 -32.51 8.87 -38.76
N LEU A 259 -31.33 8.34 -39.17
CA LEU A 259 -30.24 9.12 -39.73
C LEU A 259 -30.66 9.88 -40.98
N LEU A 260 -31.35 9.21 -41.92
CA LEU A 260 -31.83 9.81 -43.16
C LEU A 260 -32.89 10.90 -42.91
N GLN A 261 -33.78 10.70 -41.96
CA GLN A 261 -34.79 11.70 -41.56
C GLN A 261 -34.15 12.99 -41.00
N LEU A 262 -33.09 12.86 -40.17
CA LEU A 262 -32.34 14.03 -39.65
C LEU A 262 -31.73 14.83 -40.81
N ILE A 263 -31.12 14.12 -41.77
CA ILE A 263 -30.48 14.77 -42.93
C ILE A 263 -31.53 15.46 -43.80
N GLU A 264 -32.66 14.78 -44.11
CA GLU A 264 -33.73 15.32 -44.93
C GLU A 264 -34.41 16.57 -44.36
N LYS A 265 -34.59 16.58 -43.03
CA LYS A 265 -35.14 17.74 -42.32
C LYS A 265 -34.14 18.85 -42.06
N GLY A 266 -32.84 18.62 -42.28
CA GLY A 266 -31.78 19.55 -41.94
C GLY A 266 -31.63 19.76 -40.41
N GLU A 267 -32.12 18.80 -39.61
CA GLU A 267 -32.06 18.84 -38.15
C GLU A 267 -30.74 18.25 -37.65
N GLY A 268 -30.19 18.84 -36.61
CA GLY A 268 -29.03 18.26 -35.88
C GLY A 268 -29.52 17.13 -34.96
N GLY A 269 -28.71 16.09 -34.83
CA GLY A 269 -29.04 14.99 -33.94
C GLY A 269 -27.97 13.90 -33.88
N LYS A 270 -28.20 12.90 -33.02
CA LYS A 270 -27.32 11.76 -32.86
C LYS A 270 -28.06 10.46 -33.11
N VAL A 271 -27.42 9.53 -33.80
CA VAL A 271 -27.96 8.20 -34.10
C VAL A 271 -26.85 7.17 -33.80
N VAL A 272 -27.21 6.14 -33.04
CA VAL A 272 -26.28 5.02 -32.77
C VAL A 272 -26.57 3.91 -33.79
N LEU A 273 -25.51 3.54 -34.52
CA LEU A 273 -25.53 2.43 -35.47
C LEU A 273 -24.83 1.23 -34.84
N ARG A 274 -25.53 0.13 -34.65
CA ARG A 274 -24.95 -1.15 -34.21
C ARG A 274 -24.64 -1.99 -35.45
N LEU A 275 -23.39 -2.28 -35.69
CA LEU A 275 -22.93 -3.07 -36.83
C LEU A 275 -22.61 -4.52 -36.44
N ALA A 276 -22.44 -5.37 -37.44
CA ALA A 276 -22.02 -6.74 -37.24
C ALA A 276 -20.63 -6.79 -36.51
N GLY A 277 -20.45 -7.75 -35.62
CA GLY A 277 -19.23 -7.89 -34.80
C GLY A 277 -19.21 -7.01 -33.56
N ASP A 278 -20.40 -6.65 -33.05
CA ASP A 278 -20.59 -5.88 -31.80
C ASP A 278 -19.92 -4.51 -31.77
N ARG A 279 -19.89 -3.88 -32.95
CA ARG A 279 -19.38 -2.52 -33.11
C ARG A 279 -20.50 -1.50 -33.06
N HIS A 280 -20.26 -0.43 -32.31
CA HIS A 280 -21.21 0.66 -32.09
C HIS A 280 -20.63 1.98 -32.61
N PHE A 281 -21.35 2.63 -33.51
CA PHE A 281 -20.95 3.94 -34.04
C PHE A 281 -22.01 4.97 -33.69
N GLU A 282 -21.58 6.08 -33.08
CA GLU A 282 -22.40 7.26 -32.90
C GLU A 282 -22.22 8.17 -34.13
N VAL A 283 -23.31 8.46 -34.82
CA VAL A 283 -23.33 9.39 -35.94
C VAL A 283 -23.93 10.68 -35.49
N THR A 284 -23.13 11.74 -35.40
CA THR A 284 -23.60 13.10 -35.12
C THR A 284 -23.86 13.83 -36.44
N VAL A 285 -25.10 14.26 -36.62
CA VAL A 285 -25.54 15.05 -37.77
C VAL A 285 -25.57 16.53 -37.36
N SER A 286 -24.94 17.40 -38.16
CA SER A 286 -24.94 18.83 -37.96
C SER A 286 -25.19 19.52 -39.32
N SER A 287 -26.27 20.25 -39.48
CA SER A 287 -26.60 20.96 -40.71
C SER A 287 -26.49 22.46 -40.51
N ARG A 288 -25.71 23.14 -41.35
CA ARG A 288 -25.54 24.60 -41.33
C ARG A 288 -25.36 25.12 -42.74
N GLN A 289 -26.08 26.21 -43.11
CA GLN A 289 -25.91 26.90 -44.39
C GLN A 289 -25.97 25.94 -45.61
N GLN A 290 -26.99 25.07 -45.65
CA GLN A 290 -27.19 24.06 -46.73
C GLN A 290 -26.10 22.99 -46.83
N ARG A 291 -25.17 22.86 -45.86
CA ARG A 291 -24.20 21.78 -45.78
C ARG A 291 -24.50 20.93 -44.57
N THR A 292 -24.40 19.63 -44.71
CA THR A 292 -24.53 18.69 -43.61
C THR A 292 -23.21 18.01 -43.35
N VAL A 293 -22.77 18.07 -42.08
CA VAL A 293 -21.58 17.37 -41.59
C VAL A 293 -22.02 16.19 -40.75
N LEU A 294 -21.47 15.04 -41.06
CA LEU A 294 -21.66 13.79 -40.38
C LEU A 294 -20.35 13.41 -39.70
N LEU A 295 -20.37 13.22 -38.40
CA LEU A 295 -19.24 12.74 -37.64
C LEU A 295 -19.56 11.31 -37.17
N PHE A 296 -18.71 10.37 -37.53
CA PHE A 296 -18.84 8.96 -37.15
C PHE A 296 -17.79 8.66 -36.08
N GLU A 297 -18.25 8.37 -34.90
CA GLU A 297 -17.41 8.00 -33.74
C GLU A 297 -17.59 6.52 -33.44
N ASP A 298 -16.49 5.75 -33.36
CA ASP A 298 -16.54 4.38 -32.84
C ASP A 298 -16.66 4.43 -31.31
N ILE A 299 -17.84 4.15 -30.81
CA ILE A 299 -18.14 4.12 -29.38
C ILE A 299 -18.11 2.71 -28.80
N SER A 300 -17.61 1.73 -29.55
CA SER A 300 -17.63 0.32 -29.14
C SER A 300 -16.90 0.11 -27.81
N GLU A 301 -15.73 0.72 -27.64
CA GLU A 301 -15.00 0.63 -26.38
C GLU A 301 -15.69 1.38 -25.25
N ARG A 302 -16.38 2.49 -25.54
CA ARG A 302 -17.17 3.24 -24.56
C ARG A 302 -18.36 2.40 -24.08
N VAL A 303 -19.11 1.80 -25.01
CA VAL A 303 -20.25 0.93 -24.69
C VAL A 303 -19.77 -0.28 -23.89
N LYS A 304 -18.70 -0.95 -24.31
CA LYS A 304 -18.10 -2.05 -23.54
C LYS A 304 -17.63 -1.60 -22.16
N ALA A 305 -17.04 -0.40 -22.06
CA ALA A 305 -16.60 0.15 -20.80
C ALA A 305 -17.80 0.48 -19.88
N GLU A 306 -18.86 1.08 -20.45
CA GLU A 306 -20.13 1.35 -19.74
C GLU A 306 -20.78 0.05 -19.27
N ASP A 307 -20.86 -0.98 -20.12
CA ASP A 307 -21.36 -2.30 -19.76
C ASP A 307 -20.48 -2.93 -18.66
N ARG A 308 -19.15 -2.78 -18.77
CA ARG A 308 -18.21 -3.27 -17.77
C ARG A 308 -18.31 -2.51 -16.45
N ILE A 309 -18.50 -1.18 -16.50
CA ILE A 309 -18.75 -0.35 -15.32
C ILE A 309 -20.07 -0.76 -14.68
N ASN A 310 -21.13 -0.93 -15.46
CA ASN A 310 -22.42 -1.40 -14.98
C ASN A 310 -22.33 -2.81 -14.38
N PHE A 311 -21.56 -3.69 -15.01
CA PHE A 311 -21.29 -5.02 -14.46
C PHE A 311 -20.54 -4.91 -13.13
N MET A 312 -19.45 -4.16 -13.08
CA MET A 312 -18.65 -3.97 -11.85
C MET A 312 -19.42 -3.22 -10.74
N ALA A 313 -20.37 -2.37 -11.10
CA ALA A 313 -21.24 -1.71 -10.13
C ALA A 313 -22.14 -2.72 -9.37
N HIS A 314 -22.46 -3.86 -10.00
CA HIS A 314 -23.42 -4.82 -9.45
C HIS A 314 -22.83 -6.20 -9.15
N TYR A 315 -21.71 -6.56 -9.80
CA TYR A 315 -21.12 -7.89 -9.69
C TYR A 315 -19.65 -7.84 -9.31
N ASP A 316 -19.19 -8.87 -8.60
CA ASP A 316 -17.79 -9.10 -8.31
C ASP A 316 -17.07 -9.58 -9.58
N ALA A 317 -16.00 -8.87 -9.96
CA ALA A 317 -15.30 -9.12 -11.23
C ALA A 317 -14.59 -10.49 -11.29
N LEU A 318 -14.25 -11.07 -10.15
CA LEU A 318 -13.56 -12.36 -10.06
C LEU A 318 -14.55 -13.53 -10.14
N THR A 319 -15.60 -13.49 -9.34
CA THR A 319 -16.50 -14.62 -9.16
C THR A 319 -17.77 -14.54 -10.02
N GLY A 320 -18.09 -13.36 -10.53
CA GLY A 320 -19.34 -13.08 -11.25
C GLY A 320 -20.60 -13.08 -10.38
N LEU A 321 -20.45 -13.25 -9.07
CA LEU A 321 -21.57 -13.12 -8.12
C LEU A 321 -21.95 -11.65 -7.93
N PRO A 322 -23.19 -11.34 -7.49
CA PRO A 322 -23.52 -10.05 -6.94
C PRO A 322 -22.47 -9.51 -5.98
N ASN A 323 -22.13 -8.23 -6.10
CA ASN A 323 -21.24 -7.57 -5.15
C ASN A 323 -22.04 -7.07 -3.92
N ARG A 324 -21.33 -6.51 -2.94
CA ARG A 324 -21.92 -6.00 -1.69
C ARG A 324 -23.05 -4.97 -1.94
N ALA A 325 -22.85 -4.06 -2.91
CA ALA A 325 -23.80 -3.00 -3.19
C ALA A 325 -25.09 -3.54 -3.77
N TYR A 326 -25.01 -4.38 -4.78
CA TYR A 326 -26.18 -4.99 -5.42
C TYR A 326 -26.91 -5.95 -4.47
N PHE A 327 -26.17 -6.70 -3.66
CA PHE A 327 -26.76 -7.53 -2.62
C PHE A 327 -27.59 -6.72 -1.63
N ALA A 328 -27.05 -5.62 -1.13
CA ALA A 328 -27.74 -4.74 -0.18
C ALA A 328 -29.01 -4.16 -0.79
N GLU A 329 -28.96 -3.72 -2.04
CA GLU A 329 -30.12 -3.22 -2.79
C GLU A 329 -31.22 -4.27 -2.93
N GLN A 330 -30.86 -5.49 -3.34
CA GLN A 330 -31.82 -6.59 -3.51
C GLN A 330 -32.42 -7.04 -2.18
N MET A 331 -31.63 -7.15 -1.15
CA MET A 331 -32.09 -7.49 0.20
C MET A 331 -33.04 -6.40 0.75
N GLN A 332 -32.67 -5.13 0.61
CA GLN A 332 -33.53 -4.01 1.01
C GLN A 332 -34.87 -4.05 0.30
N ALA A 333 -34.84 -4.22 -1.01
CA ALA A 333 -36.05 -4.29 -1.83
C ALA A 333 -36.97 -5.46 -1.42
N ASP A 334 -36.39 -6.60 -1.05
CA ASP A 334 -37.16 -7.75 -0.55
C ASP A 334 -37.74 -7.50 0.84
N LEU A 335 -36.97 -6.96 1.77
CA LEU A 335 -37.42 -6.59 3.10
C LEU A 335 -38.55 -5.56 3.06
N GLU A 336 -38.48 -4.57 2.16
CA GLU A 336 -39.55 -3.59 1.95
C GLU A 336 -40.82 -4.25 1.39
N ARG A 337 -40.70 -5.20 0.46
CA ARG A 337 -41.84 -5.98 -0.05
C ARG A 337 -42.50 -6.79 1.07
N ARG A 338 -41.68 -7.40 1.94
CA ARG A 338 -42.18 -8.15 3.11
C ARG A 338 -42.95 -7.25 4.06
N ARG A 339 -42.46 -6.05 4.36
CA ARG A 339 -43.14 -5.06 5.22
C ARG A 339 -44.54 -4.70 4.72
N ARG A 340 -44.71 -4.67 3.41
CA ARG A 340 -46.03 -4.35 2.76
C ARG A 340 -46.92 -5.56 2.63
N SER A 341 -46.45 -6.76 2.89
CA SER A 341 -47.23 -7.99 2.73
C SER A 341 -48.14 -8.24 3.91
N ALA A 342 -49.36 -8.65 3.64
CA ALA A 342 -50.32 -9.06 4.68
C ALA A 342 -49.94 -10.34 5.45
N LYS A 343 -49.03 -11.14 4.88
CA LYS A 343 -48.46 -12.35 5.50
C LYS A 343 -46.98 -12.40 5.18
N PRO A 344 -46.17 -11.63 5.90
CA PRO A 344 -44.71 -11.65 5.72
C PRO A 344 -44.15 -12.99 6.15
N GLY A 345 -43.48 -13.69 5.23
CA GLY A 345 -42.69 -14.88 5.59
C GLY A 345 -41.40 -14.48 6.30
N ALA A 346 -40.75 -15.41 6.96
CA ALA A 346 -39.41 -15.17 7.51
C ALA A 346 -38.37 -15.05 6.37
N ALA A 347 -37.22 -14.41 6.67
CA ALA A 347 -36.03 -14.41 5.83
C ALA A 347 -34.82 -14.91 6.63
N MET A 348 -33.84 -15.41 5.91
CA MET A 348 -32.59 -15.87 6.49
C MET A 348 -31.43 -15.16 5.80
N LEU A 349 -30.50 -14.71 6.61
CA LEU A 349 -29.20 -14.18 6.17
C LEU A 349 -28.10 -15.07 6.72
N MET A 350 -27.13 -15.41 5.87
CA MET A 350 -25.91 -16.12 6.28
C MET A 350 -24.68 -15.36 5.82
N ILE A 351 -23.69 -15.22 6.68
CA ILE A 351 -22.35 -14.78 6.30
C ILE A 351 -21.42 -15.99 6.41
N ILE A 352 -20.66 -16.20 5.37
CA ILE A 352 -19.76 -17.35 5.20
C ILE A 352 -18.36 -16.81 4.99
N ASP A 353 -17.41 -17.29 5.76
CA ASP A 353 -16.00 -16.91 5.66
C ASP A 353 -15.14 -18.17 5.49
N VAL A 354 -14.14 -18.06 4.63
CA VAL A 354 -13.24 -19.17 4.34
C VAL A 354 -12.14 -19.24 5.38
N ASP A 355 -12.13 -20.30 6.14
CA ASP A 355 -11.15 -20.49 7.21
C ASP A 355 -9.72 -20.57 6.65
N ASP A 356 -8.81 -19.78 7.23
CA ASP A 356 -7.39 -19.76 6.92
C ASP A 356 -7.03 -19.53 5.43
N PHE A 357 -7.88 -18.79 4.69
CA PHE A 357 -7.67 -18.48 3.27
C PHE A 357 -6.33 -17.82 2.97
N LYS A 358 -5.82 -17.02 3.91
CA LYS A 358 -4.49 -16.43 3.80
C LYS A 358 -3.40 -17.50 3.64
N HIS A 359 -3.52 -18.63 4.35
CA HIS A 359 -2.56 -19.75 4.23
C HIS A 359 -2.60 -20.37 2.83
N VAL A 360 -3.76 -20.43 2.20
CA VAL A 360 -3.88 -20.89 0.80
C VAL A 360 -3.10 -19.95 -0.13
N ASN A 361 -3.27 -18.63 0.04
CA ASN A 361 -2.54 -17.63 -0.75
C ASN A 361 -1.03 -17.68 -0.51
N ASP A 362 -0.60 -17.81 0.74
CA ASP A 362 0.81 -17.82 1.12
C ASP A 362 1.52 -19.09 0.62
N THR A 363 0.81 -20.22 0.53
CA THR A 363 1.38 -21.52 0.10
C THR A 363 1.36 -21.71 -1.41
N MET A 364 0.24 -21.35 -2.07
CA MET A 364 -0.01 -21.67 -3.49
C MET A 364 0.00 -20.44 -4.40
N GLY A 365 0.12 -19.25 -3.83
CA GLY A 365 0.08 -17.97 -4.54
C GLY A 365 -1.33 -17.46 -4.83
N HIS A 366 -1.42 -16.16 -5.08
CA HIS A 366 -2.70 -15.44 -5.27
C HIS A 366 -3.53 -15.96 -6.46
N LEU A 367 -2.90 -16.42 -7.54
CA LEU A 367 -3.62 -16.97 -8.69
C LEU A 367 -4.38 -18.27 -8.36
N ALA A 368 -3.82 -19.09 -7.48
CA ALA A 368 -4.51 -20.28 -6.99
C ALA A 368 -5.65 -19.90 -6.05
N GLY A 369 -5.42 -18.94 -5.14
CA GLY A 369 -6.45 -18.38 -4.27
C GLY A 369 -7.65 -17.82 -5.05
N ASP A 370 -7.40 -17.07 -6.12
CA ASP A 370 -8.46 -16.53 -6.98
C ASP A 370 -9.32 -17.64 -7.60
N ARG A 371 -8.70 -18.72 -8.08
CA ARG A 371 -9.43 -19.89 -8.61
C ARG A 371 -10.25 -20.61 -7.55
N VAL A 372 -9.71 -20.73 -6.33
CA VAL A 372 -10.44 -21.26 -5.18
C VAL A 372 -11.70 -20.45 -4.92
N LEU A 373 -11.59 -19.11 -4.90
CA LEU A 373 -12.74 -18.22 -4.68
C LEU A 373 -13.81 -18.39 -5.77
N VAL A 374 -13.41 -18.57 -7.03
CA VAL A 374 -14.35 -18.84 -8.13
C VAL A 374 -15.05 -20.20 -7.94
N GLU A 375 -14.31 -21.24 -7.56
CA GLU A 375 -14.90 -22.57 -7.32
C GLU A 375 -15.84 -22.56 -6.10
N ILE A 376 -15.48 -21.82 -5.04
CA ILE A 376 -16.37 -21.60 -3.89
C ILE A 376 -17.69 -20.97 -4.33
N ALA A 377 -17.62 -19.89 -5.14
CA ALA A 377 -18.81 -19.21 -5.65
C ALA A 377 -19.71 -20.17 -6.45
N GLN A 378 -19.14 -20.97 -7.32
CA GLN A 378 -19.88 -21.99 -8.10
C GLN A 378 -20.49 -23.07 -7.19
N ARG A 379 -19.75 -23.54 -6.20
CA ARG A 379 -20.20 -24.56 -5.25
C ARG A 379 -21.36 -24.05 -4.39
N LEU A 380 -21.24 -22.82 -3.85
CA LEU A 380 -22.33 -22.18 -3.09
C LEU A 380 -23.59 -22.04 -3.94
N THR A 381 -23.47 -21.54 -5.16
CA THR A 381 -24.61 -21.35 -6.08
C THR A 381 -25.27 -22.70 -6.42
N SER A 382 -24.47 -23.75 -6.62
CA SER A 382 -25.00 -25.09 -6.94
C SER A 382 -25.76 -25.73 -5.78
N VAL A 383 -25.30 -25.48 -4.53
CA VAL A 383 -25.94 -26.04 -3.32
C VAL A 383 -27.21 -25.29 -2.96
N LEU A 384 -27.25 -23.98 -3.14
CA LEU A 384 -28.31 -23.12 -2.62
C LEU A 384 -29.45 -22.91 -3.62
N GLY A 385 -29.22 -23.12 -4.92
CA GLY A 385 -30.22 -22.97 -5.97
C GLY A 385 -30.60 -21.53 -6.28
N SER A 386 -31.54 -21.36 -7.22
CA SER A 386 -31.93 -20.06 -7.81
C SER A 386 -32.79 -19.16 -6.91
N ASP A 387 -33.38 -19.72 -5.87
CA ASP A 387 -34.26 -18.97 -4.95
C ASP A 387 -33.51 -18.24 -3.85
N THR A 388 -32.18 -18.29 -3.92
CA THR A 388 -31.27 -17.75 -2.91
C THR A 388 -30.34 -16.76 -3.56
N LEU A 389 -30.24 -15.56 -2.99
CA LEU A 389 -29.31 -14.54 -3.42
C LEU A 389 -27.94 -14.82 -2.76
N VAL A 390 -26.96 -15.16 -3.56
CA VAL A 390 -25.59 -15.38 -3.15
C VAL A 390 -24.73 -14.22 -3.65
N ALA A 391 -23.90 -13.66 -2.80
CA ALA A 391 -22.99 -12.55 -3.15
C ALA A 391 -21.63 -12.71 -2.48
N ARG A 392 -20.63 -11.99 -3.00
CA ARG A 392 -19.31 -11.90 -2.38
C ARG A 392 -19.12 -10.48 -1.82
N LEU A 393 -18.82 -10.40 -0.51
CA LEU A 393 -18.62 -9.11 0.16
C LEU A 393 -17.24 -8.50 -0.12
N GLY A 394 -16.25 -9.34 -0.31
CA GLY A 394 -14.84 -9.01 -0.55
C GLY A 394 -13.93 -10.04 0.08
N GLY A 395 -12.68 -10.12 -0.35
CA GLY A 395 -11.74 -11.11 0.18
C GLY A 395 -12.26 -12.54 0.06
N ASP A 396 -12.39 -13.20 1.17
CA ASP A 396 -12.87 -14.58 1.36
C ASP A 396 -14.28 -14.67 1.97
N GLU A 397 -15.02 -13.54 2.03
CA GLU A 397 -16.34 -13.46 2.62
C GLU A 397 -17.45 -13.55 1.58
N TYR A 398 -18.39 -14.45 1.82
CA TYR A 398 -19.62 -14.62 1.04
C TYR A 398 -20.84 -14.35 1.91
N ILE A 399 -21.91 -13.89 1.26
CA ILE A 399 -23.18 -13.64 1.93
C ILE A 399 -24.31 -14.27 1.13
N VAL A 400 -25.26 -14.77 1.88
CA VAL A 400 -26.42 -15.49 1.33
C VAL A 400 -27.69 -14.96 1.94
N TYR A 401 -28.64 -14.58 1.14
CA TYR A 401 -29.96 -14.13 1.58
C TYR A 401 -31.05 -14.97 0.93
N ARG A 402 -31.97 -15.45 1.74
CA ARG A 402 -33.19 -16.13 1.28
C ARG A 402 -34.41 -15.48 1.91
N GLY A 403 -35.26 -14.88 1.10
CA GLY A 403 -36.52 -14.27 1.53
C GLY A 403 -37.74 -15.20 1.31
N GLY A 404 -38.82 -14.93 1.99
CA GLY A 404 -40.09 -15.60 1.75
C GLY A 404 -40.44 -16.73 2.71
N ARG A 405 -40.53 -17.96 2.25
CA ARG A 405 -40.91 -19.10 3.10
C ARG A 405 -39.68 -19.77 3.74
N VAL A 406 -39.06 -19.09 4.68
CA VAL A 406 -37.93 -19.64 5.44
C VAL A 406 -38.46 -20.14 6.79
N THR A 407 -38.07 -21.34 7.17
CA THR A 407 -38.42 -21.96 8.46
C THR A 407 -37.20 -22.00 9.40
N GLN A 408 -37.45 -22.30 10.67
CA GLN A 408 -36.33 -22.50 11.62
C GLN A 408 -35.47 -23.73 11.24
N GLU A 409 -36.03 -24.72 10.59
CA GLU A 409 -35.33 -25.90 10.08
C GLU A 409 -34.30 -25.52 8.98
N ASP A 410 -34.65 -24.53 8.14
CA ASP A 410 -33.76 -24.03 7.09
C ASP A 410 -32.47 -23.41 7.65
N THR A 411 -32.53 -22.84 8.86
CA THR A 411 -31.32 -22.27 9.52
C THR A 411 -30.29 -23.34 9.96
N VAL A 412 -30.71 -24.59 9.93
CA VAL A 412 -29.83 -25.74 10.22
C VAL A 412 -29.50 -26.51 8.96
N THR A 413 -30.50 -26.76 8.11
CA THR A 413 -30.37 -27.66 6.95
C THR A 413 -29.51 -27.03 5.84
N LEU A 414 -29.75 -25.76 5.51
CA LEU A 414 -29.01 -25.08 4.44
C LEU A 414 -27.54 -24.85 4.78
N PRO A 415 -27.18 -24.30 5.95
CA PRO A 415 -25.77 -24.15 6.34
C PRO A 415 -25.05 -25.52 6.45
N ARG A 416 -25.75 -26.56 6.95
CA ARG A 416 -25.19 -27.90 7.00
C ARG A 416 -24.90 -28.46 5.61
N ALA A 417 -25.81 -28.23 4.64
CA ALA A 417 -25.57 -28.64 3.25
C ALA A 417 -24.33 -27.94 2.65
N ILE A 418 -24.10 -26.69 3.00
CA ILE A 418 -22.87 -25.97 2.62
C ILE A 418 -21.66 -26.67 3.25
N LEU A 419 -21.64 -26.87 4.58
CA LEU A 419 -20.51 -27.54 5.23
C LEU A 419 -20.21 -28.92 4.63
N GLU A 420 -21.27 -29.72 4.34
CA GLU A 420 -21.08 -31.04 3.70
C GLU A 420 -20.51 -30.91 2.27
N ALA A 421 -20.91 -29.90 1.51
CA ALA A 421 -20.34 -29.64 0.19
C ALA A 421 -18.86 -29.27 0.26
N PHE A 422 -18.45 -28.58 1.31
CA PHE A 422 -17.04 -28.17 1.52
C PHE A 422 -16.14 -29.30 2.02
N LYS A 423 -16.68 -30.42 2.50
CA LYS A 423 -15.89 -31.63 2.78
C LYS A 423 -15.31 -32.28 1.50
N ARG A 424 -15.88 -31.94 0.33
CA ARG A 424 -15.33 -32.38 -0.95
C ARG A 424 -14.10 -31.54 -1.28
N PRO A 425 -13.02 -32.17 -1.76
CA PRO A 425 -11.83 -31.43 -2.09
C PRO A 425 -12.07 -30.41 -3.22
N PHE A 426 -11.21 -29.41 -3.26
CA PHE A 426 -11.09 -28.44 -4.32
C PHE A 426 -9.96 -28.86 -5.25
N SER A 427 -10.20 -28.80 -6.57
CA SER A 427 -9.18 -29.16 -7.56
C SER A 427 -8.79 -27.90 -8.34
N VAL A 428 -7.61 -27.35 -8.04
CA VAL A 428 -7.10 -26.13 -8.67
C VAL A 428 -5.68 -26.38 -9.15
N MET A 429 -5.39 -26.11 -10.42
CA MET A 429 -4.04 -26.27 -11.02
C MET A 429 -3.42 -27.66 -10.82
N GLU A 430 -4.21 -28.74 -10.96
CA GLU A 430 -3.79 -30.14 -10.76
C GLU A 430 -3.50 -30.53 -9.31
N GLU A 431 -3.62 -29.63 -8.35
CA GLU A 431 -3.51 -29.93 -6.92
C GLU A 431 -4.90 -30.06 -6.28
N VAL A 432 -4.95 -30.94 -5.26
CA VAL A 432 -6.17 -31.24 -4.52
C VAL A 432 -5.98 -30.82 -3.06
N PHE A 433 -6.86 -29.97 -2.56
CA PHE A 433 -6.81 -29.48 -1.19
C PHE A 433 -8.21 -29.30 -0.60
N TYR A 434 -8.25 -29.14 0.72
CA TYR A 434 -9.49 -28.96 1.46
C TYR A 434 -9.60 -27.51 1.92
N VAL A 435 -10.78 -26.94 1.73
CA VAL A 435 -11.13 -25.60 2.20
C VAL A 435 -12.29 -25.74 3.16
N ASN A 436 -12.14 -25.13 4.32
CA ASN A 436 -13.19 -25.12 5.34
C ASN A 436 -13.83 -23.74 5.41
N VAL A 437 -15.05 -23.69 5.94
CA VAL A 437 -15.79 -22.44 6.11
C VAL A 437 -16.45 -22.37 7.46
N SER A 438 -16.52 -21.15 8.00
CA SER A 438 -17.32 -20.82 9.16
C SER A 438 -18.57 -20.02 8.71
N ILE A 439 -19.72 -20.28 9.33
CA ILE A 439 -21.00 -19.73 8.90
C ILE A 439 -21.72 -19.11 10.09
N GLY A 440 -22.09 -17.83 9.98
CA GLY A 440 -23.00 -17.14 10.88
C GLY A 440 -24.38 -17.00 10.23
N VAL A 441 -25.41 -17.36 10.95
CA VAL A 441 -26.79 -17.41 10.44
C VAL A 441 -27.70 -16.55 11.31
N VAL A 442 -28.58 -15.77 10.68
CA VAL A 442 -29.68 -15.07 11.37
C VAL A 442 -31.00 -15.36 10.68
N LEU A 443 -32.05 -15.61 11.46
CA LEU A 443 -33.43 -15.72 11.01
C LEU A 443 -34.15 -14.41 11.35
N SER A 444 -34.62 -13.71 10.34
CA SER A 444 -35.46 -12.53 10.45
C SER A 444 -36.92 -12.96 10.41
N ALA A 445 -37.55 -13.01 11.57
CA ALA A 445 -39.01 -13.26 11.68
C ALA A 445 -39.81 -11.94 11.68
N ASP A 446 -39.18 -10.83 12.11
CA ASP A 446 -39.83 -9.51 12.16
C ASP A 446 -39.64 -8.77 10.81
N PRO A 447 -40.75 -8.38 10.16
CA PRO A 447 -40.70 -7.56 8.95
C PRO A 447 -40.06 -6.17 9.17
N ALA A 448 -39.95 -5.72 10.41
CA ALA A 448 -39.35 -4.43 10.77
C ALA A 448 -37.82 -4.47 10.85
N ASP A 449 -37.20 -5.67 10.83
CA ASP A 449 -35.75 -5.80 10.86
C ASP A 449 -35.09 -4.98 9.74
N LEU A 450 -34.01 -4.29 10.11
CA LEU A 450 -33.22 -3.48 9.19
C LEU A 450 -32.08 -4.31 8.57
N PRO A 451 -31.70 -4.06 7.31
CA PRO A 451 -30.59 -4.75 6.65
C PRO A 451 -29.30 -4.74 7.50
N ASP A 452 -28.91 -3.59 8.01
CA ASP A 452 -27.67 -3.42 8.79
C ASP A 452 -27.71 -4.18 10.13
N GLU A 453 -28.88 -4.28 10.75
CA GLU A 453 -29.06 -5.08 11.97
C GLU A 453 -28.91 -6.57 11.69
N LEU A 454 -29.49 -7.06 10.58
CA LEU A 454 -29.36 -8.44 10.18
C LEU A 454 -27.91 -8.79 9.82
N MET A 455 -27.22 -7.89 9.12
CA MET A 455 -25.81 -8.04 8.84
C MET A 455 -24.98 -8.13 10.11
N THR A 456 -25.20 -7.23 11.07
CA THR A 456 -24.49 -7.22 12.35
C THR A 456 -24.74 -8.51 13.15
N ARG A 457 -25.99 -8.98 13.20
CA ARG A 457 -26.36 -10.23 13.91
C ARG A 457 -25.72 -11.46 13.26
N ALA A 458 -25.70 -11.51 11.91
CA ALA A 458 -25.04 -12.61 11.19
C ALA A 458 -23.50 -12.61 11.39
N ASP A 459 -22.90 -11.43 11.41
CA ASP A 459 -21.48 -11.27 11.69
C ASP A 459 -21.10 -11.70 13.12
N LEU A 460 -21.92 -11.34 14.12
CA LEU A 460 -21.75 -11.81 15.50
C LEU A 460 -21.83 -13.35 15.59
N ALA A 461 -22.75 -13.96 14.87
CA ALA A 461 -22.83 -15.40 14.80
C ALA A 461 -21.62 -16.04 14.13
N LEU A 462 -21.12 -15.45 13.03
CA LEU A 462 -19.90 -15.88 12.37
C LEU A 462 -18.68 -15.74 13.29
N TYR A 463 -18.55 -14.63 13.97
CA TYR A 463 -17.49 -14.43 14.96
C TYR A 463 -17.51 -15.54 16.03
N LYS A 464 -18.70 -15.90 16.54
CA LYS A 464 -18.85 -17.01 17.50
C LYS A 464 -18.48 -18.36 16.90
N ALA A 465 -18.79 -18.60 15.61
CA ALA A 465 -18.37 -19.80 14.89
C ALA A 465 -16.85 -19.92 14.84
N LYS A 466 -16.18 -18.84 14.48
CA LYS A 466 -14.70 -18.77 14.44
C LYS A 466 -14.07 -18.97 15.84
N ALA A 467 -14.63 -18.31 16.85
CA ALA A 467 -14.15 -18.40 18.23
C ALA A 467 -14.32 -19.81 18.85
N ASN A 468 -15.32 -20.56 18.42
CA ASN A 468 -15.61 -21.91 18.93
C ASN A 468 -14.87 -23.04 18.15
N GLY A 469 -13.84 -22.69 17.35
CA GLY A 469 -12.97 -23.66 16.69
C GLY A 469 -13.14 -23.75 15.19
N LYS A 470 -13.78 -22.75 14.54
CA LYS A 470 -14.00 -22.71 13.07
C LYS A 470 -14.82 -23.88 12.53
N GLN A 471 -14.94 -24.05 11.21
CA GLN A 471 -15.58 -25.18 10.50
C GLN A 471 -16.97 -25.54 11.02
N GLN A 472 -17.74 -24.55 11.40
CA GLN A 472 -19.06 -24.77 12.01
C GLN A 472 -20.07 -23.66 11.67
N VAL A 473 -21.30 -23.95 12.01
CA VAL A 473 -22.43 -23.00 11.90
C VAL A 473 -22.80 -22.51 13.28
N GLN A 474 -23.02 -21.23 13.39
CA GLN A 474 -23.66 -20.61 14.54
C GLN A 474 -24.90 -19.84 14.10
N VAL A 475 -26.00 -20.07 14.78
CA VAL A 475 -27.24 -19.30 14.61
C VAL A 475 -27.25 -18.19 15.65
N PHE A 476 -27.56 -16.99 15.23
CA PHE A 476 -27.59 -15.82 16.12
C PHE A 476 -28.60 -16.00 17.26
N HIS A 477 -28.18 -15.66 18.44
CA HIS A 477 -28.98 -15.50 19.64
C HIS A 477 -28.61 -14.18 20.32
N GLU A 478 -29.56 -13.53 20.98
CA GLU A 478 -29.33 -12.21 21.62
C GLU A 478 -28.17 -12.18 22.63
N GLU A 479 -27.88 -13.32 23.27
CA GLU A 479 -26.74 -13.46 24.18
C GLU A 479 -25.39 -13.22 23.49
N MET A 480 -25.29 -13.47 22.18
CA MET A 480 -24.05 -13.29 21.42
C MET A 480 -23.62 -11.82 21.32
N ASP A 481 -24.58 -10.90 21.23
CA ASP A 481 -24.27 -9.46 21.23
C ASP A 481 -23.70 -9.03 22.60
N THR A 482 -24.28 -9.54 23.68
CA THR A 482 -23.78 -9.28 25.03
C THR A 482 -22.38 -9.85 25.23
N ASP A 483 -22.15 -11.09 24.81
CA ASP A 483 -20.84 -11.76 24.85
C ASP A 483 -19.78 -10.98 24.06
N TYR A 484 -20.13 -10.53 22.86
CA TYR A 484 -19.23 -9.76 22.00
C TYR A 484 -18.84 -8.42 22.61
N ARG A 485 -19.81 -7.65 23.10
CA ARG A 485 -19.55 -6.37 23.79
C ARG A 485 -18.70 -6.57 25.04
N TYR A 486 -18.95 -7.63 25.77
CA TYR A 486 -18.15 -7.99 26.94
C TYR A 486 -16.70 -8.28 26.54
N ARG A 487 -16.47 -9.09 25.49
CA ARG A 487 -15.12 -9.36 24.99
C ARG A 487 -14.42 -8.10 24.47
N GLN A 488 -15.12 -7.23 23.75
CA GLN A 488 -14.54 -5.97 23.26
C GLN A 488 -14.13 -5.05 24.41
N ARG A 489 -14.96 -4.99 25.44
CA ARG A 489 -14.60 -4.28 26.67
C ARG A 489 -13.34 -4.86 27.30
N LEU A 490 -13.28 -6.17 27.45
CA LEU A 490 -12.10 -6.84 28.01
C LEU A 490 -10.82 -6.60 27.18
N LYS A 491 -10.92 -6.50 25.86
CA LYS A 491 -9.76 -6.15 25.01
C LYS A 491 -9.18 -4.78 25.35
N THR A 492 -10.04 -3.82 25.57
CA THR A 492 -9.62 -2.45 25.92
C THR A 492 -9.06 -2.40 27.36
N ASP A 493 -9.77 -3.01 28.29
CA ASP A 493 -9.45 -2.96 29.73
C ASP A 493 -8.20 -3.79 30.06
N LEU A 494 -7.92 -4.87 29.31
CA LEU A 494 -6.69 -5.67 29.48
C LEU A 494 -5.43 -4.83 29.18
N LYS A 495 -5.48 -3.99 28.16
CA LYS A 495 -4.37 -3.08 27.84
C LYS A 495 -4.07 -2.11 28.96
N GLN A 496 -5.11 -1.58 29.58
CA GLN A 496 -4.99 -0.70 30.72
C GLN A 496 -4.48 -1.47 31.95
N ALA A 497 -5.01 -2.68 32.22
CA ALA A 497 -4.59 -3.52 33.33
C ALA A 497 -3.09 -3.88 33.27
N LEU A 498 -2.56 -4.13 32.07
CA LEU A 498 -1.12 -4.36 31.89
C LEU A 498 -0.28 -3.13 32.25
N ALA A 499 -0.73 -1.94 31.87
CA ALA A 499 -0.02 -0.69 32.16
C ALA A 499 -0.09 -0.28 33.65
N GLU A 500 -1.21 -0.55 34.32
CA GLU A 500 -1.49 -0.12 35.68
C GLU A 500 -1.24 -1.19 36.74
N GLY A 501 -0.80 -2.41 36.35
CA GLY A 501 -0.51 -3.50 37.28
C GLY A 501 -1.77 -4.22 37.78
N GLY A 502 -2.83 -4.28 36.99
CA GLY A 502 -4.08 -5.01 37.29
C GLY A 502 -3.97 -6.54 37.21
N LEU A 503 -2.82 -7.06 36.81
CA LEU A 503 -2.51 -8.49 36.80
C LEU A 503 -1.79 -8.90 38.11
N SER A 504 -2.02 -10.13 38.53
CA SER A 504 -1.35 -10.75 39.69
C SER A 504 -0.96 -12.18 39.34
N LEU A 505 0.01 -12.74 40.08
CA LEU A 505 0.37 -14.16 39.96
C LEU A 505 -0.13 -14.94 41.19
N VAL A 506 -0.63 -16.13 40.91
CA VAL A 506 -0.83 -17.17 41.88
C VAL A 506 -0.01 -18.39 41.50
N TYR A 507 0.30 -19.24 42.44
CA TYR A 507 1.22 -20.36 42.24
C TYR A 507 0.52 -21.65 42.65
N GLN A 508 0.53 -22.65 41.77
CA GLN A 508 -0.02 -23.95 42.09
C GLN A 508 1.12 -24.95 42.35
N PRO A 509 1.10 -25.66 43.50
CA PRO A 509 2.18 -26.58 43.84
C PRO A 509 2.18 -27.84 42.97
N ILE A 510 3.35 -28.24 42.52
CA ILE A 510 3.66 -29.53 41.91
C ILE A 510 4.44 -30.33 42.94
N VAL A 511 3.93 -31.50 43.25
CA VAL A 511 4.41 -32.34 44.35
C VAL A 511 5.06 -33.61 43.81
N ASP A 512 6.21 -33.95 44.33
CA ASP A 512 6.84 -35.26 44.05
C ASP A 512 6.03 -36.38 44.67
N LEU A 513 5.68 -37.37 43.88
CA LEU A 513 4.77 -38.45 44.28
C LEU A 513 5.36 -39.32 45.39
N ALA A 514 6.66 -39.53 45.39
CA ALA A 514 7.33 -40.42 46.38
C ALA A 514 7.55 -39.73 47.72
N THR A 515 8.02 -38.47 47.70
CA THR A 515 8.40 -37.72 48.90
C THR A 515 7.26 -36.87 49.44
N ARG A 516 6.21 -36.62 48.67
CA ARG A 516 5.10 -35.72 48.99
C ARG A 516 5.52 -34.26 49.28
N LYS A 517 6.70 -33.87 48.79
CA LYS A 517 7.21 -32.51 48.94
C LYS A 517 6.93 -31.71 47.68
N VAL A 518 6.75 -30.40 47.84
CA VAL A 518 6.69 -29.46 46.72
C VAL A 518 8.05 -29.44 46.04
N VAL A 519 8.10 -29.66 44.75
CA VAL A 519 9.33 -29.62 43.92
C VAL A 519 9.32 -28.52 42.86
N SER A 520 8.12 -28.05 42.51
CA SER A 520 7.91 -26.93 41.61
C SER A 520 6.59 -26.25 41.92
N CYS A 521 6.43 -25.04 41.41
CA CYS A 521 5.12 -24.37 41.41
C CYS A 521 4.87 -23.77 40.02
N GLU A 522 3.67 -23.98 39.51
CA GLU A 522 3.26 -23.36 38.25
C GLU A 522 2.76 -21.93 38.52
N ALA A 523 3.31 -20.94 37.82
CA ALA A 523 2.91 -19.55 37.88
C ALA A 523 1.72 -19.28 36.96
N LEU A 524 0.63 -18.87 37.51
CA LEU A 524 -0.63 -18.67 36.83
C LEU A 524 -1.10 -17.22 36.94
N ALA A 525 -1.22 -16.53 35.79
CA ALA A 525 -1.71 -15.16 35.76
C ALA A 525 -3.20 -15.07 36.20
N ARG A 526 -3.51 -14.02 36.90
CA ARG A 526 -4.88 -13.67 37.30
C ARG A 526 -5.13 -12.20 37.00
N TRP A 527 -6.30 -11.94 36.45
CA TRP A 527 -6.73 -10.58 36.18
C TRP A 527 -7.87 -10.19 37.07
N HIS A 528 -7.67 -9.17 37.91
CA HIS A 528 -8.69 -8.58 38.77
C HIS A 528 -9.14 -7.27 38.15
N HIS A 529 -10.33 -7.30 37.56
CA HIS A 529 -10.94 -6.12 36.97
C HIS A 529 -11.69 -5.33 38.06
N PRO A 530 -11.54 -4.00 38.12
CA PRO A 530 -12.13 -3.19 39.21
C PRO A 530 -13.67 -3.28 39.28
N GLU A 531 -14.34 -3.42 38.14
CA GLU A 531 -15.81 -3.51 38.10
C GLU A 531 -16.33 -4.93 37.86
N LEU A 532 -15.61 -5.74 37.06
CA LEU A 532 -16.07 -7.07 36.66
C LEU A 532 -15.58 -8.19 37.60
N GLY A 533 -14.72 -7.86 38.54
CA GLY A 533 -14.15 -8.84 39.45
C GLY A 533 -13.05 -9.70 38.82
N SER A 534 -12.99 -10.97 39.19
CA SER A 534 -11.93 -11.88 38.67
C SER A 534 -12.28 -12.40 37.29
N ILE A 535 -11.43 -12.07 36.32
CA ILE A 535 -11.54 -12.54 34.92
C ILE A 535 -10.70 -13.82 34.76
N PRO A 536 -11.31 -14.94 34.33
CA PRO A 536 -10.58 -16.21 34.21
C PRO A 536 -9.55 -16.18 33.04
N PRO A 537 -8.41 -16.92 33.20
CA PRO A 537 -7.39 -17.02 32.16
C PRO A 537 -7.93 -17.52 30.81
N SER A 538 -8.85 -18.47 30.84
CA SER A 538 -9.50 -19.02 29.65
C SER A 538 -10.24 -17.96 28.81
N LEU A 539 -10.52 -16.78 29.38
CA LEU A 539 -11.17 -15.69 28.69
C LEU A 539 -10.16 -14.60 28.26
N PHE A 540 -9.22 -14.19 29.14
CA PHE A 540 -8.32 -13.08 28.80
C PHE A 540 -7.05 -13.50 28.05
N VAL A 541 -6.56 -14.73 28.22
CA VAL A 541 -5.37 -15.20 27.49
C VAL A 541 -5.62 -15.27 25.97
N PRO A 542 -6.74 -15.87 25.48
CA PRO A 542 -7.07 -15.81 24.05
C PRO A 542 -7.23 -14.37 23.53
N ILE A 543 -7.77 -13.46 24.36
CA ILE A 543 -7.87 -12.03 24.00
C ILE A 543 -6.47 -11.41 23.86
N ALA A 544 -5.54 -11.72 24.76
CA ALA A 544 -4.17 -11.25 24.71
C ALA A 544 -3.44 -11.80 23.46
N GLU A 545 -3.69 -13.04 23.10
CA GLU A 545 -3.17 -13.67 21.88
C GLU A 545 -3.71 -12.99 20.62
N GLU A 546 -5.02 -12.78 20.52
CA GLU A 546 -5.65 -12.08 19.40
C GLU A 546 -5.10 -10.67 19.19
N THR A 547 -4.83 -9.96 20.27
CA THR A 547 -4.39 -8.56 20.27
C THR A 547 -2.87 -8.38 20.24
N GLY A 548 -2.10 -9.48 20.37
CA GLY A 548 -0.63 -9.43 20.44
C GLY A 548 -0.07 -9.04 21.82
N MET A 549 -0.93 -8.80 22.81
CA MET A 549 -0.51 -8.45 24.17
C MET A 549 0.06 -9.62 24.97
N VAL A 550 -0.10 -10.86 24.49
CA VAL A 550 0.38 -12.05 25.18
C VAL A 550 1.87 -11.99 25.47
N SER A 551 2.69 -11.45 24.58
CA SER A 551 4.14 -11.35 24.79
C SER A 551 4.53 -10.37 25.90
N GLU A 552 3.71 -9.36 26.16
CA GLU A 552 3.90 -8.46 27.31
C GLU A 552 3.53 -9.18 28.61
N ILE A 553 2.46 -9.96 28.59
CA ILE A 553 2.05 -10.80 29.71
C ILE A 553 3.14 -11.84 30.01
N SER A 554 3.62 -12.56 29.01
CA SER A 554 4.68 -13.57 29.17
C SER A 554 5.95 -12.99 29.77
N ARG A 555 6.38 -11.81 29.30
CA ARG A 555 7.53 -11.10 29.85
C ARG A 555 7.32 -10.72 31.30
N TRP A 556 6.15 -10.20 31.66
CA TRP A 556 5.81 -9.83 33.03
C TRP A 556 5.72 -11.05 33.95
N VAL A 557 5.11 -12.16 33.48
CA VAL A 557 5.01 -13.42 34.23
C VAL A 557 6.40 -13.99 34.49
N LEU A 558 7.25 -14.08 33.48
CA LEU A 558 8.64 -14.57 33.60
C LEU A 558 9.43 -13.78 34.65
N ALA A 559 9.41 -12.44 34.54
CA ALA A 559 10.14 -11.59 35.47
C ALA A 559 9.61 -11.73 36.91
N SER A 560 8.28 -11.73 37.06
CA SER A 560 7.65 -11.80 38.39
C SER A 560 7.80 -13.20 39.03
N ALA A 561 7.65 -14.26 38.23
CA ALA A 561 7.79 -15.65 38.73
C ALA A 561 9.25 -15.98 39.11
N ALA A 562 10.21 -15.54 38.30
CA ALA A 562 11.62 -15.73 38.59
C ALA A 562 12.03 -14.99 39.87
N ALA A 563 11.61 -13.73 40.03
CA ALA A 563 11.87 -12.93 41.23
C ALA A 563 11.26 -13.56 42.49
N GLU A 564 10.07 -14.18 42.37
CA GLU A 564 9.44 -14.87 43.50
C GLU A 564 10.14 -16.18 43.81
N CYS A 565 10.44 -17.01 42.81
CA CYS A 565 11.12 -18.31 42.97
C CYS A 565 12.51 -18.15 43.63
N ARG A 566 13.19 -17.05 43.41
CA ARG A 566 14.47 -16.74 44.08
C ARG A 566 14.39 -16.76 45.59
N ASN A 567 13.20 -16.47 46.14
CA ASN A 567 12.95 -16.43 47.59
C ASN A 567 12.51 -17.80 48.17
N TRP A 568 12.26 -18.79 47.31
CA TRP A 568 11.88 -20.13 47.76
C TRP A 568 13.11 -20.97 48.17
N PRO A 569 12.94 -21.99 48.98
CA PRO A 569 14.02 -22.89 49.32
C PRO A 569 14.70 -23.48 48.11
N ASP A 570 16.01 -23.75 48.20
CA ASP A 570 16.78 -24.36 47.15
C ASP A 570 16.17 -25.71 46.71
N GLY A 571 16.21 -26.00 45.42
CA GLY A 571 15.66 -27.21 44.81
C GLY A 571 14.17 -27.11 44.43
N ILE A 572 13.51 -25.98 44.70
CA ILE A 572 12.16 -25.72 44.20
C ILE A 572 12.24 -24.83 42.94
N SER A 573 11.62 -25.24 41.89
CA SER A 573 11.56 -24.52 40.60
C SER A 573 10.22 -23.81 40.40
N VAL A 574 10.17 -22.94 39.42
CA VAL A 574 8.92 -22.32 38.91
C VAL A 574 8.72 -22.66 37.49
N SER A 575 7.50 -23.06 37.12
CA SER A 575 7.08 -23.26 35.73
C SER A 575 6.29 -22.06 35.24
N VAL A 576 6.53 -21.67 33.97
CA VAL A 576 5.86 -20.55 33.31
C VAL A 576 5.38 -20.98 31.93
N ASN A 577 4.12 -20.73 31.64
CA ASN A 577 3.50 -20.99 30.35
C ASN A 577 3.97 -19.98 29.30
N ILE A 578 4.35 -20.47 28.12
CA ILE A 578 4.74 -19.68 26.94
C ILE A 578 3.77 -19.94 25.79
N SER A 579 3.19 -18.86 25.23
CA SER A 579 2.26 -18.97 24.11
C SER A 579 2.98 -19.32 22.80
N ALA A 580 2.29 -20.01 21.90
CA ALA A 580 2.73 -20.23 20.52
C ALA A 580 3.13 -18.91 19.81
N ARG A 581 2.38 -17.86 20.06
CA ARG A 581 2.62 -16.54 19.46
C ARG A 581 3.91 -15.87 19.94
N ASP A 582 4.42 -16.25 21.11
CA ASP A 582 5.69 -15.71 21.61
C ASP A 582 6.86 -16.17 20.74
N PHE A 583 6.83 -17.40 20.21
CA PHE A 583 7.85 -17.91 19.30
C PHE A 583 7.87 -17.21 17.94
N ARG A 584 6.73 -16.64 17.54
CA ARG A 584 6.58 -15.89 16.27
C ARG A 584 6.90 -14.41 16.43
N ASN A 585 6.44 -13.80 17.49
CA ASN A 585 6.36 -12.33 17.62
C ASN A 585 7.38 -11.74 18.59
N ALA A 586 8.05 -12.56 19.41
CA ALA A 586 8.97 -12.10 20.44
C ALA A 586 10.25 -12.94 20.47
N ASP A 587 11.33 -12.35 20.97
CA ASP A 587 12.54 -13.10 21.30
C ASP A 587 12.39 -13.72 22.70
N VAL A 588 11.80 -14.92 22.75
CA VAL A 588 11.57 -15.69 23.98
C VAL A 588 12.89 -15.89 24.75
N ALA A 589 14.00 -16.13 24.06
CA ALA A 589 15.29 -16.31 24.71
C ALA A 589 15.77 -15.02 25.39
N ALA A 590 15.60 -13.86 24.76
CA ALA A 590 15.93 -12.58 25.39
C ALA A 590 15.02 -12.29 26.60
N MET A 591 13.72 -12.62 26.52
CA MET A 591 12.78 -12.45 27.63
C MET A 591 13.19 -13.30 28.85
N VAL A 592 13.54 -14.55 28.62
CA VAL A 592 13.96 -15.49 29.68
C VAL A 592 15.28 -15.05 30.29
N ASN A 593 16.28 -14.71 29.46
CA ASN A 593 17.57 -14.24 29.94
C ASN A 593 17.44 -12.97 30.79
N ALA A 594 16.65 -12.00 30.33
CA ALA A 594 16.40 -10.78 31.10
C ALA A 594 15.73 -11.06 32.45
N ALA A 595 14.79 -12.01 32.51
CA ALA A 595 14.14 -12.41 33.76
C ALA A 595 15.14 -13.09 34.74
N LEU A 596 16.01 -13.97 34.23
CA LEU A 596 17.04 -14.63 35.04
C LEU A 596 18.10 -13.63 35.53
N GLU A 597 18.60 -12.76 34.67
CA GLU A 597 19.57 -11.73 35.02
C GLU A 597 19.04 -10.76 36.08
N THR A 598 17.79 -10.29 35.90
CA THR A 598 17.18 -9.34 36.81
C THR A 598 16.87 -9.97 38.17
N SER A 599 16.38 -11.21 38.20
CA SER A 599 16.03 -11.92 39.44
C SER A 599 17.21 -12.57 40.16
N GLY A 600 18.29 -12.88 39.41
CA GLY A 600 19.40 -13.70 39.91
C GLY A 600 19.00 -15.14 40.20
N LEU A 601 17.94 -15.66 39.57
CA LEU A 601 17.49 -17.05 39.69
C LEU A 601 18.44 -17.96 38.88
N GLU A 602 18.80 -19.10 39.46
CA GLU A 602 19.55 -20.13 38.74
C GLU A 602 18.74 -20.70 37.58
N PRO A 603 19.29 -20.83 36.36
CA PRO A 603 18.56 -21.32 35.19
C PRO A 603 17.84 -22.65 35.42
N GLY A 604 18.45 -23.58 36.15
CA GLY A 604 17.86 -24.88 36.46
C GLY A 604 16.62 -24.84 37.38
N ARG A 605 16.29 -23.67 37.93
CA ARG A 605 15.08 -23.46 38.74
C ARG A 605 13.95 -22.82 37.95
N LEU A 606 14.14 -22.49 36.67
CA LEU A 606 13.10 -22.02 35.76
C LEU A 606 12.75 -23.15 34.79
N GLU A 607 11.46 -23.38 34.61
CA GLU A 607 10.91 -24.32 33.66
C GLU A 607 9.92 -23.57 32.75
N LEU A 608 9.99 -23.80 31.44
CA LEU A 608 9.05 -23.25 30.47
C LEU A 608 8.06 -24.34 30.06
N GLU A 609 6.79 -24.05 30.14
CA GLU A 609 5.72 -24.93 29.70
C GLU A 609 5.22 -24.51 28.32
N VAL A 610 5.18 -25.46 27.40
CA VAL A 610 4.79 -25.24 26.00
C VAL A 610 3.75 -26.28 25.63
N THR A 611 2.61 -25.86 25.12
CA THR A 611 1.55 -26.77 24.69
C THR A 611 1.91 -27.46 23.37
N GLU A 612 1.30 -28.64 23.15
CA GLU A 612 1.47 -29.40 21.90
C GLU A 612 1.10 -28.57 20.67
N THR A 613 0.01 -27.81 20.73
CA THR A 613 -0.46 -26.94 19.64
C THR A 613 0.56 -25.85 19.28
N ALA A 614 1.24 -25.26 20.25
CA ALA A 614 2.26 -24.26 20.04
C ALA A 614 3.44 -24.76 19.21
N LEU A 615 3.79 -26.04 19.39
CA LEU A 615 4.89 -26.69 18.66
C LEU A 615 4.52 -27.06 17.22
N ILE A 616 3.25 -27.31 16.96
CA ILE A 616 2.77 -27.59 15.60
C ILE A 616 2.75 -26.31 14.76
N GLU A 617 2.29 -25.22 15.34
CA GLU A 617 2.17 -23.93 14.67
C GLU A 617 3.52 -23.26 14.33
N GLU A 618 4.53 -23.36 15.22
CA GLU A 618 5.80 -22.61 15.11
C GLU A 618 7.03 -23.52 15.24
N ARG A 619 7.03 -24.65 14.56
CA ARG A 619 7.99 -25.75 14.73
C ARG A 619 9.46 -25.34 14.70
N GLU A 620 9.88 -24.68 13.62
CA GLU A 620 11.31 -24.37 13.41
C GLU A 620 11.82 -23.33 14.40
N ALA A 621 11.04 -22.27 14.62
CA ALA A 621 11.36 -21.21 15.55
C ALA A 621 11.42 -21.76 16.99
N ALA A 622 10.40 -22.51 17.43
CA ALA A 622 10.34 -23.09 18.74
C ALA A 622 11.51 -24.06 18.99
N THR A 623 11.82 -24.95 18.02
CA THR A 623 12.92 -25.92 18.15
C THR A 623 14.26 -25.23 18.41
N SER A 624 14.58 -24.21 17.62
CA SER A 624 15.85 -23.45 17.77
C SER A 624 15.94 -22.74 19.12
N ILE A 625 14.86 -22.07 19.51
CA ILE A 625 14.82 -21.28 20.76
C ILE A 625 14.88 -22.17 21.98
N LEU A 626 14.05 -23.22 22.04
CA LEU A 626 14.01 -24.15 23.16
C LEU A 626 15.31 -24.92 23.34
N SER A 627 15.98 -25.30 22.23
CA SER A 627 17.31 -25.95 22.31
C SER A 627 18.38 -25.02 22.91
N ARG A 628 18.36 -23.74 22.58
CA ARG A 628 19.27 -22.74 23.17
C ARG A 628 19.03 -22.56 24.67
N LEU A 629 17.76 -22.52 25.08
CA LEU A 629 17.38 -22.35 26.50
C LEU A 629 17.71 -23.60 27.32
N ALA A 630 17.43 -24.80 26.78
CA ALA A 630 17.80 -26.05 27.43
C ALA A 630 19.32 -26.19 27.61
N ALA A 631 20.14 -25.72 26.65
CA ALA A 631 21.59 -25.70 26.78
C ALA A 631 22.09 -24.81 27.92
N GLN A 632 21.30 -23.84 28.39
CA GLN A 632 21.57 -22.99 29.55
C GLN A 632 21.12 -23.64 30.87
N GLY A 633 20.51 -24.82 30.81
CA GLY A 633 20.03 -25.58 31.96
C GLY A 633 18.57 -25.27 32.37
N ILE A 634 17.83 -24.53 31.53
CA ILE A 634 16.40 -24.23 31.75
C ILE A 634 15.59 -25.49 31.45
N GLY A 635 14.65 -25.83 32.34
CA GLY A 635 13.71 -26.94 32.14
C GLY A 635 12.70 -26.63 31.03
N ILE A 636 12.40 -27.61 30.20
CA ILE A 636 11.35 -27.48 29.17
C ILE A 636 10.32 -28.59 29.41
N ALA A 637 9.08 -28.19 29.66
CA ALA A 637 7.96 -29.10 29.85
C ALA A 637 6.99 -29.05 28.66
N LEU A 638 6.57 -30.19 28.18
CA LEU A 638 5.47 -30.33 27.26
C LEU A 638 4.16 -30.38 28.06
N ASP A 639 3.26 -29.45 27.79
CA ASP A 639 1.99 -29.29 28.51
C ASP A 639 0.79 -29.75 27.67
N ASP A 640 -0.33 -30.03 28.34
CA ASP A 640 -1.61 -30.49 27.77
C ASP A 640 -1.50 -31.74 26.87
N PHE A 641 -0.57 -32.62 27.18
CA PHE A 641 -0.33 -33.79 26.33
C PHE A 641 -1.54 -34.70 26.19
N GLY A 642 -1.93 -34.91 24.91
CA GLY A 642 -3.02 -35.82 24.53
C GLY A 642 -4.35 -35.12 24.22
N THR A 643 -4.40 -33.80 24.28
CA THR A 643 -5.59 -33.02 23.88
C THR A 643 -5.60 -32.68 22.40
N GLY A 644 -4.46 -32.87 21.69
CA GLY A 644 -4.22 -32.54 20.28
C GLY A 644 -3.81 -33.71 19.41
N TYR A 645 -3.24 -33.42 18.25
CA TYR A 645 -2.66 -34.42 17.31
C TYR A 645 -1.25 -34.79 17.76
N SER A 646 -1.13 -35.69 18.72
CA SER A 646 0.14 -36.14 19.27
C SER A 646 1.03 -36.81 18.20
N SER A 647 1.92 -36.09 17.59
CA SER A 647 2.98 -36.67 16.78
C SER A 647 4.16 -37.06 17.69
N LEU A 648 4.31 -38.32 17.97
CA LEU A 648 5.45 -38.88 18.73
C LEU A 648 6.82 -38.44 18.22
N SER A 649 6.89 -37.96 16.97
CA SER A 649 8.12 -37.44 16.37
C SER A 649 8.66 -36.19 17.06
N TYR A 650 7.78 -35.36 17.69
CA TYR A 650 8.21 -34.12 18.39
C TYR A 650 8.84 -34.44 19.74
N LEU A 651 8.32 -35.43 20.45
CA LEU A 651 8.84 -35.83 21.76
C LEU A 651 10.32 -36.24 21.70
N HIS A 652 10.76 -36.78 20.57
CA HIS A 652 12.14 -37.22 20.39
C HIS A 652 13.07 -36.10 19.86
N ALA A 653 12.51 -35.13 19.13
CA ALA A 653 13.29 -34.10 18.44
C ALA A 653 13.60 -32.86 19.31
N LEU A 654 12.81 -32.62 20.35
CA LEU A 654 12.90 -31.41 21.19
C LEU A 654 13.50 -31.77 22.57
N PRO A 655 14.22 -30.81 23.21
CA PRO A 655 14.93 -31.03 24.45
C PRO A 655 14.01 -30.99 25.67
N PHE A 656 12.94 -31.75 25.65
CA PHE A 656 12.03 -31.83 26.79
C PHE A 656 12.70 -32.47 28.00
N THR A 657 12.40 -31.97 29.17
CA THR A 657 12.80 -32.51 30.47
C THR A 657 11.60 -33.12 31.22
N LYS A 658 10.39 -32.68 30.87
CA LYS A 658 9.15 -33.04 31.55
C LYS A 658 7.98 -33.22 30.57
N LEU A 659 7.08 -34.11 30.89
CA LEU A 659 5.80 -34.36 30.24
C LEU A 659 4.66 -34.13 31.25
N LYS A 660 3.77 -33.18 31.02
CA LYS A 660 2.57 -32.96 31.81
C LYS A 660 1.38 -33.61 31.09
N ILE A 661 0.70 -34.50 31.79
CA ILE A 661 -0.45 -35.23 31.26
C ILE A 661 -1.71 -34.46 31.73
N ASP A 662 -2.50 -34.02 30.75
CA ASP A 662 -3.71 -33.25 30.98
C ASP A 662 -4.72 -33.93 31.91
N ARG A 663 -5.44 -33.14 32.66
CA ARG A 663 -6.45 -33.60 33.63
C ARG A 663 -7.52 -34.54 33.07
N SER A 664 -7.83 -34.45 31.77
CA SER A 664 -8.83 -35.33 31.13
C SER A 664 -8.48 -36.79 31.24
N PHE A 665 -7.16 -37.13 31.31
CA PHE A 665 -6.70 -38.48 31.55
C PHE A 665 -6.85 -38.96 32.97
N VAL A 666 -7.01 -38.04 33.94
CA VAL A 666 -7.06 -38.31 35.38
C VAL A 666 -8.49 -38.33 35.90
N MET A 667 -9.41 -37.58 35.31
CA MET A 667 -10.76 -37.36 35.83
C MET A 667 -11.51 -38.64 36.12
N ASP A 668 -11.50 -39.61 35.19
CA ASP A 668 -12.34 -40.79 35.24
C ASP A 668 -11.63 -42.08 35.70
N ILE A 669 -10.36 -42.02 36.13
CA ILE A 669 -9.55 -43.24 36.42
C ILE A 669 -10.12 -44.10 37.56
N THR A 670 -10.93 -43.51 38.42
CA THR A 670 -11.59 -44.23 39.53
C THR A 670 -12.81 -45.02 39.11
N SER A 671 -13.47 -44.63 38.02
CA SER A 671 -14.68 -45.25 37.50
C SER A 671 -14.43 -46.04 36.21
N ASN A 672 -13.38 -45.71 35.48
CA ASN A 672 -13.07 -46.31 34.18
C ASN A 672 -11.67 -46.95 34.11
N PRO A 673 -11.55 -48.26 34.13
CA PRO A 673 -10.27 -48.98 34.05
C PRO A 673 -9.50 -48.73 32.74
N ARG A 674 -10.19 -48.35 31.63
CA ARG A 674 -9.53 -48.02 30.36
C ARG A 674 -8.78 -46.69 30.48
N SER A 675 -9.36 -45.70 31.17
CA SER A 675 -8.71 -44.41 31.42
C SER A 675 -7.44 -44.58 32.29
N LEU A 676 -7.49 -45.43 33.33
CA LEU A 676 -6.31 -45.76 34.12
C LEU A 676 -5.21 -46.46 33.26
N LYS A 677 -5.58 -47.39 32.38
CA LYS A 677 -4.63 -48.05 31.51
C LYS A 677 -4.00 -47.05 30.50
N LEU A 678 -4.80 -46.16 29.96
CA LEU A 678 -4.34 -45.12 29.06
C LEU A 678 -3.34 -44.19 29.76
N LEU A 679 -3.69 -43.66 30.92
CA LEU A 679 -2.79 -42.86 31.77
C LEU A 679 -1.47 -43.60 32.04
N SER A 680 -1.52 -44.88 32.40
CA SER A 680 -0.34 -45.70 32.64
C SER A 680 0.53 -45.84 31.39
N ASN A 681 -0.07 -46.02 30.21
CA ASN A 681 0.67 -46.16 28.95
C ASN A 681 1.35 -44.85 28.57
N VAL A 682 0.66 -43.70 28.74
CA VAL A 682 1.23 -42.38 28.48
C VAL A 682 2.37 -42.07 29.45
N ALA A 683 2.21 -42.41 30.72
CA ALA A 683 3.27 -42.24 31.71
C ALA A 683 4.49 -43.13 31.39
N GLN A 684 4.26 -44.37 30.93
CA GLN A 684 5.34 -45.25 30.50
C GLN A 684 6.08 -44.73 29.29
N LEU A 685 5.35 -44.18 28.31
CA LEU A 685 5.95 -43.55 27.13
C LEU A 685 6.90 -42.40 27.52
N GLY A 686 6.46 -41.49 28.43
CA GLY A 686 7.31 -40.41 28.94
C GLY A 686 8.60 -40.95 29.58
N LYS A 687 8.48 -42.09 30.33
CA LYS A 687 9.63 -42.74 30.96
C LYS A 687 10.58 -43.37 29.95
N ASP A 688 10.07 -43.97 28.91
CA ASP A 688 10.88 -44.66 27.90
C ASP A 688 11.77 -43.65 27.10
N ILE A 689 11.38 -42.38 27.12
CA ILE A 689 12.16 -41.28 26.52
C ILE A 689 12.85 -40.41 27.58
N ASN A 690 12.99 -40.89 28.80
CA ASN A 690 13.69 -40.26 29.92
C ASN A 690 13.10 -38.93 30.41
N LEU A 691 11.79 -38.70 30.22
CA LEU A 691 11.13 -37.51 30.77
C LEU A 691 10.65 -37.72 32.21
N LYS A 692 10.64 -36.65 33.00
CA LYS A 692 9.83 -36.59 34.21
C LYS A 692 8.35 -36.51 33.84
N VAL A 693 7.50 -37.26 34.46
CA VAL A 693 6.08 -37.30 34.14
C VAL A 693 5.29 -36.70 35.29
N THR A 694 4.49 -35.68 34.95
CA THR A 694 3.55 -35.02 35.88
C THR A 694 2.11 -35.34 35.48
N ALA A 695 1.26 -35.77 36.42
CA ALA A 695 -0.17 -35.86 36.19
C ALA A 695 -0.89 -34.64 36.77
N GLU A 696 -1.77 -34.05 35.96
CA GLU A 696 -2.56 -32.88 36.35
C GLU A 696 -3.97 -33.24 36.80
N GLY A 697 -4.60 -32.35 37.54
CA GLY A 697 -6.00 -32.52 37.97
C GLY A 697 -6.25 -33.63 38.98
N VAL A 698 -5.26 -33.94 39.84
CA VAL A 698 -5.45 -34.91 40.91
C VAL A 698 -6.18 -34.22 42.05
N GLU A 699 -7.44 -34.62 42.26
CA GLU A 699 -8.35 -33.96 43.22
C GLU A 699 -8.69 -34.85 44.45
N THR A 700 -8.53 -36.19 44.31
CA THR A 700 -8.95 -37.13 45.34
C THR A 700 -7.84 -38.10 45.76
N GLU A 701 -7.88 -38.54 47.01
CA GLU A 701 -6.97 -39.58 47.51
C GLU A 701 -7.15 -40.92 46.74
N ALA A 702 -8.35 -41.21 46.24
CA ALA A 702 -8.61 -42.38 45.40
C ALA A 702 -7.83 -42.35 44.06
N GLN A 703 -7.84 -41.20 43.37
CA GLN A 703 -7.05 -41.01 42.18
C GLN A 703 -5.56 -41.18 42.50
N LEU A 704 -5.10 -40.53 43.56
CA LEU A 704 -3.72 -40.59 43.99
C LEU A 704 -3.24 -42.00 44.29
N ALA A 705 -4.06 -42.81 44.96
CA ALA A 705 -3.77 -44.22 45.28
C ALA A 705 -3.62 -45.09 44.01
N LEU A 706 -4.50 -44.85 43.00
CA LEU A 706 -4.43 -45.54 41.70
C LEU A 706 -3.19 -45.15 40.93
N ILE A 707 -2.87 -43.85 40.84
CA ILE A 707 -1.68 -43.31 40.18
C ILE A 707 -0.42 -43.92 40.82
N SER A 708 -0.29 -43.83 42.12
CA SER A 708 0.87 -44.35 42.86
C SER A 708 1.09 -45.87 42.65
N LYS A 709 0.00 -46.62 42.51
CA LYS A 709 0.04 -48.09 42.43
C LYS A 709 0.26 -48.61 40.99
N HIS A 710 -0.34 -47.93 40.03
CA HIS A 710 -0.48 -48.46 38.65
C HIS A 710 0.27 -47.70 37.59
N THR A 711 0.90 -46.54 37.93
CA THR A 711 1.59 -45.73 36.95
C THR A 711 3.06 -45.47 37.35
N ARG A 712 3.85 -44.95 36.40
CA ARG A 712 5.24 -44.48 36.65
C ARG A 712 5.33 -42.96 36.65
N ILE A 713 4.30 -42.29 37.17
CA ILE A 713 4.27 -40.83 37.32
C ILE A 713 5.23 -40.43 38.44
N ASP A 714 5.98 -39.36 38.26
CA ASP A 714 6.94 -38.83 39.21
C ASP A 714 6.33 -37.71 40.07
N GLN A 715 5.53 -36.86 39.44
CA GLN A 715 5.03 -35.64 40.00
C GLN A 715 3.50 -35.53 39.81
N ILE A 716 2.85 -34.83 40.64
CA ILE A 716 1.42 -34.65 40.62
C ILE A 716 1.06 -33.17 40.92
N GLN A 717 0.06 -32.68 40.20
CA GLN A 717 -0.54 -31.40 40.40
C GLN A 717 -2.06 -31.53 40.50
N GLY A 718 -2.66 -30.79 41.43
CA GLY A 718 -4.11 -30.79 41.56
C GLY A 718 -4.58 -30.28 42.90
N TYR A 719 -5.88 -30.11 43.03
CA TYR A 719 -6.50 -29.51 44.20
C TYR A 719 -6.36 -30.34 45.49
N LEU A 720 -5.99 -31.60 45.37
CA LEU A 720 -5.68 -32.44 46.51
C LEU A 720 -4.50 -31.89 47.32
N PHE A 721 -3.52 -31.28 46.68
CA PHE A 721 -2.32 -30.73 47.33
C PHE A 721 -2.35 -29.23 47.52
N GLY A 722 -3.07 -28.52 46.68
CA GLY A 722 -3.28 -27.11 46.79
C GLY A 722 -3.98 -26.52 45.56
N VAL A 723 -4.86 -25.60 45.80
CA VAL A 723 -5.39 -24.70 44.78
C VAL A 723 -4.29 -23.68 44.42
N PRO A 724 -4.37 -22.98 43.30
CA PRO A 724 -3.48 -21.85 43.03
C PRO A 724 -3.54 -20.80 44.13
N LEU A 725 -2.41 -20.53 44.78
CA LEU A 725 -2.30 -19.69 45.98
C LEU A 725 -1.51 -18.40 45.68
N PRO A 726 -1.85 -17.28 46.38
CA PRO A 726 -1.04 -16.08 46.31
C PRO A 726 0.36 -16.30 46.93
N ARG A 727 1.30 -15.39 46.57
CA ARG A 727 2.70 -15.41 46.98
C ARG A 727 2.95 -15.79 48.46
N ARG A 728 2.21 -15.19 49.42
CA ARG A 728 2.40 -15.47 50.86
C ARG A 728 1.98 -16.89 51.24
N GLU A 729 0.82 -17.30 50.74
CA GLU A 729 0.23 -18.60 51.10
C GLU A 729 1.01 -19.78 50.46
N ILE A 730 1.55 -19.61 49.24
CA ILE A 730 2.38 -20.68 48.63
C ILE A 730 3.68 -20.85 49.40
N ALA A 731 4.32 -19.77 49.88
CA ALA A 731 5.53 -19.87 50.69
C ALA A 731 5.27 -20.60 52.02
N GLU A 732 4.13 -20.35 52.65
CA GLU A 732 3.71 -21.05 53.88
C GLU A 732 3.41 -22.55 53.59
N LEU A 733 2.77 -22.86 52.47
CA LEU A 733 2.51 -24.25 52.07
C LEU A 733 3.81 -25.02 51.83
N ILE A 734 4.75 -24.43 51.09
CA ILE A 734 6.10 -24.97 50.84
C ILE A 734 6.78 -25.30 52.17
N ALA A 735 6.81 -24.34 53.09
CA ALA A 735 7.45 -24.50 54.41
C ALA A 735 6.78 -25.60 55.26
N ARG A 736 5.44 -25.69 55.21
CA ARG A 736 4.65 -26.72 55.89
C ARG A 736 4.95 -28.12 55.33
N MET A 737 4.91 -28.29 54.00
CA MET A 737 5.14 -29.59 53.37
C MET A 737 6.61 -30.06 53.46
N ALA A 738 7.56 -29.11 53.55
CA ALA A 738 8.95 -29.46 53.82
C ALA A 738 9.19 -30.08 55.21
N ARG A 739 8.35 -29.79 56.20
CA ARG A 739 8.42 -30.30 57.59
C ARG A 739 7.69 -31.62 57.77
N THR A 740 6.84 -32.04 56.83
CA THR A 740 6.08 -33.31 56.95
C THR A 740 7.02 -34.48 56.69
N VAL A 741 7.16 -35.34 57.69
CA VAL A 741 8.01 -36.57 57.57
C VAL A 741 7.42 -37.49 56.52
N PRO A 742 8.20 -38.08 55.60
CA PRO A 742 7.71 -39.03 54.61
C PRO A 742 7.08 -40.25 55.35
N LEU A 743 5.85 -40.61 55.00
CA LEU A 743 5.31 -41.92 55.36
C LEU A 743 6.28 -42.99 54.77
N ALA A 744 6.79 -43.88 55.63
CA ALA A 744 7.71 -44.90 55.26
C ALA A 744 7.18 -45.70 54.03
N PRO A 745 8.03 -45.96 53.02
CA PRO A 745 7.60 -46.69 51.83
C PRO A 745 7.05 -48.07 52.26
N ALA A 746 5.83 -48.37 51.80
CA ALA A 746 5.26 -49.70 51.96
C ALA A 746 6.24 -50.72 51.38
N THR A 747 6.84 -51.50 52.25
CA THR A 747 7.78 -52.55 51.88
C THR A 747 7.19 -53.45 50.79
N ARG A 748 7.74 -53.36 49.57
CA ARG A 748 7.48 -54.34 48.51
C ARG A 748 7.90 -55.72 49.01
N LYS A 749 6.94 -56.52 49.46
CA LYS A 749 7.15 -57.97 49.58
C LYS A 749 7.42 -58.51 48.16
N ARG A 750 8.67 -58.89 47.90
CA ARG A 750 9.02 -59.74 46.76
C ARG A 750 8.30 -61.06 46.95
N GLY A 751 7.38 -61.39 46.05
CA GLY A 751 6.81 -62.70 45.83
C GLY A 751 6.94 -63.05 44.36
#